data_846b7e6207de1b8697b5ad53a8ae5e5f
#
_entry.id   846b7e6207de1b8697b5ad53a8ae5e5f
#
_cell.length_a   1.000
_cell.length_b   1.000
_cell.length_c   1.000
_cell.angle_alpha   90.00
_cell.angle_beta   90.00
_cell.angle_gamma   90.00
#
_symmetry.space_group_name_H-M   'P 1'
#
loop_
_entity.id
_entity.type
_entity.pdbx_description
1 polymer ?
#
loop_
_entity_poly.entity_id
_entity_poly.type
_entity_poly.pdbx_seq_one_letter_code
_entity_poly.pdbx_strand_id
1 'polypeptide(L)'
;MTAPIIVRYLRNPRIWAVIGLGATLALLIFALTGVSIWGITTAAVVALVAGVSAFQANGSVRREQLPGSYDDTIEHFFYVLKWNGHGQLIDANAKYLARIGYSLRELCQLPRHRLHYENASLSEMWASVLSGSSWNGEFCDQAKDGSLVWMSAIVVPVRDAQGALQSITTVGVDISDKRRAEQALKEANSRLQAFVKHAPAAVAMFDNDMRYVAYTDRWLADYNLGSDDLTGRCHYDIFPEIPDHWKRKHLRILAGATERCEEEKFVRADGRENVIRWEVRPWYLPDQTIGGMIMMTEEVSERNKIRDELWRLANLDVLTSLPNRLSFNELLFNEIQFAQLTRAQFAVALLDIDRLKEVNDTLGHDVGDQMLKQLAGRLNEALSGVGKIARLGGDEFAVLIRGEDAEISAAFDVIHAALEKPLTIGGTRRSCTISVGITKFPRDATSAGELLKNADLALYRAKSDGRDRVVHFVPDMRSALRRRVELQHEARHGLESGQFVLYFQPIIAADPKRPLSFEALLRWKHPAQGLLTPGQFEEVMDDPRLASSVGSHVIEMAIRQAATWMAEGKEFGRIAVNVVSADFTIGCLATRLQASLARYHVPASKLCIEVTERVFLGAGVTNIAEAMHRINALGVEVALDDFGTGYASLTHLKAFPIDRLKIDRTFVQDMHENNDSLSIVKAIVQLGQSLGLRVTAEGVENFDQFVLLQSMGCGSFQGFYFSPPRGPDELENFEAGDLSIRRPAAQAFG
;
A
#
# COMPACT_ATOMS: atom_id res chain seq x y z
N MET A 1 -67.37 -47.07 29.73
CA MET A 1 -68.65 -47.80 29.69
C MET A 1 -69.55 -47.32 28.54
N THR A 2 -69.15 -47.53 27.28
CA THR A 2 -69.93 -47.07 26.09
C THR A 2 -69.93 -48.02 24.92
N ALA A 3 -69.36 -49.21 25.05
CA ALA A 3 -69.30 -50.22 23.98
C ALA A 3 -70.61 -51.05 23.72
N PRO A 4 -71.52 -51.27 24.69
CA PRO A 4 -72.67 -52.15 24.46
C PRO A 4 -73.82 -51.48 23.69
N ILE A 5 -73.94 -50.16 23.63
CA ILE A 5 -75.05 -49.49 22.96
C ILE A 5 -74.86 -49.45 21.43
N ILE A 6 -73.66 -49.22 20.93
CA ILE A 6 -73.42 -49.18 19.52
C ILE A 6 -73.63 -50.52 18.85
N VAL A 7 -73.32 -51.65 19.50
CA VAL A 7 -73.54 -53.02 18.96
C VAL A 7 -75.03 -53.36 18.82
N ARG A 8 -75.95 -52.79 19.60
CA ARG A 8 -77.41 -53.07 19.52
C ARG A 8 -78.07 -52.33 18.33
N TYR A 9 -77.56 -51.14 17.96
CA TYR A 9 -78.03 -50.39 16.77
C TYR A 9 -77.49 -50.97 15.45
N LEU A 10 -76.29 -51.51 15.44
CA LEU A 10 -75.74 -52.15 14.28
C LEU A 10 -76.40 -53.50 13.85
N ARG A 11 -77.30 -54.01 14.66
CA ARG A 11 -78.11 -55.23 14.36
C ARG A 11 -79.42 -54.96 13.64
N ASN A 12 -79.78 -53.72 13.36
CA ASN A 12 -81.02 -53.40 12.64
C ASN A 12 -80.76 -53.31 11.11
N PRO A 13 -81.27 -54.27 10.30
CA PRO A 13 -80.96 -54.28 8.85
C PRO A 13 -81.53 -53.04 8.12
N ARG A 14 -82.50 -52.35 8.64
CA ARG A 14 -83.01 -51.10 8.03
C ARG A 14 -82.10 -49.91 8.22
N ILE A 15 -81.29 -49.89 9.26
CA ILE A 15 -80.25 -48.85 9.44
C ILE A 15 -79.09 -49.02 8.48
N TRP A 16 -78.70 -50.26 8.24
CA TRP A 16 -77.63 -50.54 7.24
C TRP A 16 -78.09 -50.25 5.81
N ALA A 17 -79.38 -50.43 5.51
CA ALA A 17 -79.88 -50.05 4.19
C ALA A 17 -79.87 -48.52 3.99
N VAL A 18 -80.15 -47.71 5.01
CA VAL A 18 -80.09 -46.26 4.92
C VAL A 18 -78.63 -45.75 4.86
N ILE A 19 -77.80 -46.32 5.70
CA ILE A 19 -76.31 -45.98 5.67
C ILE A 19 -75.71 -46.43 4.37
N GLY A 20 -76.00 -47.60 3.83
CA GLY A 20 -75.53 -48.08 2.56
C GLY A 20 -75.99 -47.26 1.35
N LEU A 21 -77.26 -46.78 1.38
CA LEU A 21 -77.80 -45.93 0.33
C LEU A 21 -77.16 -44.52 0.42
N GLY A 22 -76.93 -43.99 1.61
CA GLY A 22 -76.25 -42.73 1.80
C GLY A 22 -74.78 -42.74 1.38
N ALA A 23 -74.07 -43.86 1.70
CA ALA A 23 -72.66 -44.03 1.31
C ALA A 23 -72.50 -44.26 -0.20
N THR A 24 -73.37 -45.02 -0.86
CA THR A 24 -73.34 -45.18 -2.32
C THR A 24 -73.70 -43.92 -3.06
N LEU A 25 -74.68 -43.11 -2.52
CA LEU A 25 -75.04 -41.83 -3.11
C LEU A 25 -73.81 -40.83 -2.98
N ALA A 26 -73.14 -40.82 -1.82
CA ALA A 26 -71.98 -40.02 -1.58
C ALA A 26 -70.85 -40.36 -2.45
N LEU A 27 -70.59 -41.66 -2.70
CA LEU A 27 -69.54 -42.13 -3.64
C LEU A 27 -69.89 -41.80 -5.10
N LEU A 28 -71.15 -41.88 -5.46
CA LEU A 28 -71.65 -41.53 -6.79
C LEU A 28 -71.53 -40.02 -7.06
N ILE A 29 -71.76 -39.19 -6.10
CA ILE A 29 -71.63 -37.73 -6.16
C ILE A 29 -70.13 -37.37 -6.23
N PHE A 30 -69.25 -38.04 -5.47
CA PHE A 30 -67.80 -37.88 -5.57
C PHE A 30 -67.27 -38.21 -6.98
N ALA A 31 -67.74 -39.32 -7.54
CA ALA A 31 -67.32 -39.76 -8.88
C ALA A 31 -67.80 -38.83 -10.01
N LEU A 32 -68.93 -38.13 -9.81
CA LEU A 32 -69.52 -37.27 -10.83
C LEU A 32 -69.15 -35.79 -10.72
N THR A 33 -68.76 -35.28 -9.55
CA THR A 33 -68.61 -33.82 -9.31
C THR A 33 -67.23 -33.41 -8.86
N GLY A 34 -66.31 -34.32 -8.47
CA GLY A 34 -64.95 -33.98 -7.96
C GLY A 34 -64.96 -33.18 -6.64
N VAL A 35 -66.10 -33.10 -5.95
CA VAL A 35 -66.22 -32.39 -4.69
C VAL A 35 -65.58 -33.18 -3.55
N SER A 36 -64.78 -32.53 -2.70
CA SER A 36 -64.04 -33.18 -1.62
C SER A 36 -64.96 -33.95 -0.65
N ILE A 37 -64.50 -35.10 -0.12
CA ILE A 37 -65.20 -35.98 0.84
C ILE A 37 -65.78 -35.20 2.01
N TRP A 38 -65.19 -34.10 2.45
CA TRP A 38 -65.65 -33.21 3.52
C TRP A 38 -66.91 -32.41 3.12
N GLY A 39 -67.03 -31.98 1.89
CA GLY A 39 -68.26 -31.28 1.41
C GLY A 39 -69.46 -32.23 1.35
N ILE A 40 -69.20 -33.49 0.99
CA ILE A 40 -70.27 -34.52 0.89
C ILE A 40 -70.72 -34.99 2.25
N THR A 41 -69.84 -35.14 3.24
CA THR A 41 -70.22 -35.51 4.62
C THR A 41 -71.02 -34.43 5.29
N THR A 42 -70.66 -33.15 5.08
CA THR A 42 -71.46 -32.00 5.60
C THR A 42 -72.81 -31.94 4.92
N ALA A 43 -72.91 -32.10 3.62
CA ALA A 43 -74.18 -32.08 2.93
C ALA A 43 -75.10 -33.25 3.33
N ALA A 44 -74.57 -34.46 3.55
CA ALA A 44 -75.31 -35.65 4.00
C ALA A 44 -75.84 -35.49 5.44
N VAL A 45 -75.05 -34.89 6.34
CA VAL A 45 -75.47 -34.61 7.73
C VAL A 45 -76.57 -33.54 7.76
N VAL A 46 -76.47 -32.54 6.92
CA VAL A 46 -77.48 -31.49 6.81
C VAL A 46 -78.82 -32.00 6.23
N ALA A 47 -78.74 -32.85 5.22
CA ALA A 47 -79.90 -33.50 4.66
C ALA A 47 -80.60 -34.38 5.73
N LEU A 48 -79.82 -35.02 6.59
CA LEU A 48 -80.34 -35.79 7.74
C LEU A 48 -81.02 -34.92 8.80
N VAL A 49 -80.39 -33.77 9.15
CA VAL A 49 -80.91 -32.80 10.11
C VAL A 49 -82.16 -32.11 9.58
N ALA A 50 -82.16 -31.70 8.30
CA ALA A 50 -83.38 -31.12 7.67
C ALA A 50 -84.53 -32.12 7.58
N GLY A 51 -84.22 -33.38 7.28
CA GLY A 51 -85.20 -34.48 7.24
C GLY A 51 -85.81 -34.74 8.60
N VAL A 52 -85.04 -34.73 9.69
CA VAL A 52 -85.49 -34.92 11.07
C VAL A 52 -86.31 -33.71 11.55
N SER A 53 -85.87 -32.48 11.21
CA SER A 53 -86.62 -31.23 11.56
C SER A 53 -87.99 -31.15 10.84
N ALA A 54 -88.01 -31.55 9.55
CA ALA A 54 -89.30 -31.64 8.79
C ALA A 54 -90.24 -32.72 9.30
N PHE A 55 -89.72 -33.80 9.81
CA PHE A 55 -90.52 -34.88 10.45
C PHE A 55 -91.04 -34.47 11.80
N GLN A 56 -90.35 -33.62 12.55
CA GLN A 56 -90.83 -33.06 13.82
C GLN A 56 -91.88 -31.92 13.65
N ALA A 57 -91.88 -31.22 12.55
CA ALA A 57 -92.86 -30.16 12.23
C ALA A 57 -94.21 -30.71 11.77
N ASN A 58 -94.28 -31.95 11.26
CA ASN A 58 -95.57 -32.63 10.91
C ASN A 58 -96.19 -33.35 12.14
N GLY A 59 -96.59 -32.56 13.06
CA GLY A 59 -97.19 -32.87 14.40
C GLY A 59 -98.27 -33.91 14.45
N SER A 60 -97.95 -35.20 14.33
CA SER A 60 -98.85 -36.27 14.78
C SER A 60 -98.06 -37.53 15.12
N VAL A 61 -97.18 -37.47 16.13
CA VAL A 61 -96.82 -38.66 16.91
C VAL A 61 -96.54 -38.20 18.34
N ARG A 62 -97.29 -38.86 19.30
CA ARG A 62 -97.07 -38.68 20.72
C ARG A 62 -95.63 -38.75 21.14
N ARG A 63 -95.18 -37.79 21.98
CA ARG A 63 -93.87 -37.84 22.71
C ARG A 63 -93.87 -39.10 23.59
N GLU A 64 -93.35 -40.17 23.08
CA GLU A 64 -92.77 -41.27 23.85
C GLU A 64 -91.27 -41.28 23.65
N GLN A 65 -90.57 -41.13 24.76
CA GLN A 65 -89.17 -41.08 25.00
C GLN A 65 -88.35 -41.99 24.08
N LEU A 66 -87.57 -41.38 23.16
CA LEU A 66 -86.43 -42.01 22.54
C LEU A 66 -85.19 -41.62 23.37
N PRO A 67 -84.50 -42.55 23.99
CA PRO A 67 -83.31 -42.28 24.80
C PRO A 67 -82.16 -42.10 23.91
N GLY A 68 -81.37 -40.98 24.13
CA GLY A 68 -80.09 -40.69 23.51
C GLY A 68 -80.16 -40.18 22.07
N SER A 69 -80.52 -38.95 21.94
CA SER A 69 -80.92 -38.31 20.70
C SER A 69 -79.78 -37.98 19.77
N TYR A 70 -80.08 -38.04 18.50
CA TYR A 70 -79.23 -37.46 17.44
C TYR A 70 -78.81 -36.01 17.70
N ASP A 71 -79.61 -35.26 18.47
CA ASP A 71 -79.31 -33.88 18.87
C ASP A 71 -78.03 -33.80 19.72
N ASP A 72 -77.80 -34.71 20.68
CA ASP A 72 -76.65 -34.71 21.55
C ASP A 72 -75.35 -34.95 20.73
N THR A 73 -75.44 -35.77 19.67
CA THR A 73 -74.29 -36.09 18.82
C THR A 73 -73.88 -34.90 17.93
N ILE A 74 -74.90 -34.23 17.32
CA ILE A 74 -74.62 -33.06 16.45
C ILE A 74 -74.11 -31.90 17.29
N GLU A 75 -74.75 -31.66 18.48
CA GLU A 75 -74.28 -30.61 19.37
C GLU A 75 -72.90 -30.82 19.95
N HIS A 76 -72.39 -32.05 19.97
CA HIS A 76 -71.05 -32.37 20.45
C HIS A 76 -69.96 -32.12 19.39
N PHE A 77 -70.26 -32.41 18.12
CA PHE A 77 -69.29 -32.32 17.06
C PHE A 77 -69.33 -31.00 16.28
N PHE A 78 -70.46 -30.36 16.16
CA PHE A 78 -70.70 -29.16 15.37
C PHE A 78 -71.06 -27.97 16.26
N TYR A 79 -70.82 -26.78 15.75
CA TYR A 79 -71.37 -25.55 16.25
C TYR A 79 -72.78 -25.43 15.74
N VAL A 80 -73.78 -25.23 16.61
CA VAL A 80 -75.18 -25.10 16.26
C VAL A 80 -75.71 -23.76 16.81
N LEU A 81 -76.26 -22.91 15.90
CA LEU A 81 -76.87 -21.68 16.26
C LEU A 81 -78.30 -21.63 15.70
N LYS A 82 -79.21 -21.09 16.47
CA LYS A 82 -80.61 -20.91 16.04
C LYS A 82 -80.96 -19.42 16.09
N TRP A 83 -81.55 -18.97 15.01
CA TRP A 83 -81.94 -17.57 14.83
C TRP A 83 -83.47 -17.52 14.64
N ASN A 84 -84.11 -16.43 15.08
CA ASN A 84 -85.57 -16.24 14.77
C ASN A 84 -85.73 -15.81 13.29
N GLY A 85 -86.98 -15.73 12.81
CA GLY A 85 -87.29 -15.31 11.45
C GLY A 85 -86.87 -13.91 11.09
N HIS A 86 -86.47 -13.11 12.08
CA HIS A 86 -85.89 -11.77 11.89
C HIS A 86 -84.35 -11.77 11.92
N GLY A 87 -83.74 -12.94 12.05
CA GLY A 87 -82.26 -13.09 12.08
C GLY A 87 -81.62 -12.64 13.40
N GLN A 88 -82.34 -12.67 14.52
CA GLN A 88 -81.82 -12.49 15.86
C GLN A 88 -81.46 -13.88 16.44
N LEU A 89 -80.33 -14.01 17.08
CA LEU A 89 -79.90 -15.27 17.70
C LEU A 89 -80.78 -15.56 18.88
N ILE A 90 -81.34 -16.78 18.96
CA ILE A 90 -82.20 -17.24 20.02
C ILE A 90 -81.63 -18.39 20.81
N ASP A 91 -80.74 -19.18 20.22
CA ASP A 91 -80.10 -20.33 20.86
C ASP A 91 -78.77 -20.63 20.24
N ALA A 92 -77.77 -21.16 21.00
CA ALA A 92 -76.49 -21.65 20.56
C ALA A 92 -76.05 -22.79 21.49
N ASN A 93 -75.43 -23.82 20.89
CA ASN A 93 -74.99 -24.97 21.68
C ASN A 93 -73.78 -24.65 22.57
N ALA A 94 -73.58 -25.43 23.63
CA ALA A 94 -72.47 -25.24 24.59
C ALA A 94 -71.10 -25.19 23.96
N LYS A 95 -70.85 -25.97 22.89
CA LYS A 95 -69.59 -26.04 22.17
C LYS A 95 -69.30 -24.72 21.51
N TYR A 96 -70.21 -24.08 20.83
CA TYR A 96 -70.03 -22.75 20.22
C TYR A 96 -69.82 -21.68 21.27
N LEU A 97 -70.65 -21.68 22.33
CA LEU A 97 -70.54 -20.72 23.45
C LEU A 97 -69.14 -20.77 24.10
N ALA A 98 -68.67 -21.97 24.36
CA ALA A 98 -67.31 -22.18 24.91
C ALA A 98 -66.18 -21.66 23.97
N ARG A 99 -66.41 -21.78 22.68
CA ARG A 99 -65.40 -21.35 21.67
C ARG A 99 -65.38 -19.83 21.47
N ILE A 100 -66.60 -19.23 21.46
CA ILE A 100 -66.74 -17.79 21.22
C ILE A 100 -66.57 -16.94 22.49
N GLY A 101 -66.67 -17.57 23.67
CA GLY A 101 -66.45 -16.95 24.99
C GLY A 101 -67.59 -16.06 25.51
N TYR A 102 -68.71 -16.07 24.85
CA TYR A 102 -69.93 -15.38 25.30
C TYR A 102 -70.92 -16.34 26.00
N SER A 103 -71.65 -15.87 27.03
CA SER A 103 -72.84 -16.58 27.49
C SER A 103 -73.94 -16.44 26.47
N LEU A 104 -74.91 -17.38 26.46
CA LEU A 104 -76.03 -17.31 25.54
C LEU A 104 -76.85 -16.00 25.73
N ARG A 105 -77.00 -15.54 26.97
CA ARG A 105 -77.65 -14.27 27.25
C ARG A 105 -76.97 -13.04 26.68
N GLU A 106 -75.63 -12.98 26.74
CA GLU A 106 -74.87 -11.92 26.15
C GLU A 106 -74.95 -12.00 24.63
N LEU A 107 -74.84 -13.19 24.07
CA LEU A 107 -74.80 -13.43 22.63
C LEU A 107 -76.16 -13.05 21.96
N CYS A 108 -77.30 -13.36 22.61
CA CYS A 108 -78.65 -12.97 22.11
C CYS A 108 -78.88 -11.45 22.13
N GLN A 109 -78.09 -10.71 22.92
CA GLN A 109 -78.22 -9.26 23.02
C GLN A 109 -77.17 -8.56 22.08
N LEU A 110 -76.27 -9.31 21.53
CA LEU A 110 -75.19 -8.76 20.67
C LEU A 110 -75.79 -8.45 19.28
N PRO A 111 -75.55 -7.25 18.76
CA PRO A 111 -75.81 -6.96 17.34
C PRO A 111 -75.06 -7.86 16.42
N ARG A 112 -75.66 -8.35 15.33
CA ARG A 112 -75.02 -9.27 14.36
C ARG A 112 -73.69 -8.77 13.86
N HIS A 113 -73.51 -7.46 13.56
CA HIS A 113 -72.30 -6.87 13.11
C HIS A 113 -71.15 -6.88 14.14
N ARG A 114 -71.45 -7.19 15.39
CA ARG A 114 -70.41 -7.35 16.42
C ARG A 114 -69.96 -8.81 16.59
N LEU A 115 -70.83 -9.74 16.21
CA LEU A 115 -70.50 -11.16 16.26
C LEU A 115 -69.74 -11.59 15.00
N HIS A 116 -70.28 -11.17 13.88
CA HIS A 116 -69.68 -11.54 12.57
C HIS A 116 -68.71 -10.50 12.13
N TYR A 117 -67.54 -10.96 11.79
CA TYR A 117 -66.53 -10.11 11.10
C TYR A 117 -66.99 -9.89 9.66
N GLU A 118 -67.31 -8.64 9.30
CA GLU A 118 -67.93 -8.30 8.01
C GLU A 118 -67.06 -8.74 6.82
N ASN A 119 -67.66 -9.60 6.00
CA ASN A 119 -67.14 -9.90 4.67
C ASN A 119 -68.28 -10.06 3.67
N ALA A 120 -68.01 -10.05 2.37
CA ALA A 120 -69.01 -10.13 1.31
C ALA A 120 -69.88 -11.44 1.45
N SER A 121 -69.27 -12.51 1.89
CA SER A 121 -69.92 -13.82 2.07
C SER A 121 -71.03 -13.80 3.11
N LEU A 122 -70.95 -13.00 4.17
CA LEU A 122 -71.94 -12.84 5.18
C LEU A 122 -73.18 -12.09 4.68
N SER A 123 -73.00 -11.07 3.88
CA SER A 123 -74.09 -10.32 3.26
C SER A 123 -74.88 -11.21 2.31
N GLU A 124 -74.21 -12.02 1.53
CA GLU A 124 -74.82 -13.03 0.64
C GLU A 124 -75.56 -14.12 1.43
N MET A 125 -74.96 -14.60 2.52
CA MET A 125 -75.59 -15.60 3.41
C MET A 125 -76.90 -15.11 3.93
N TRP A 126 -76.97 -13.93 4.55
CA TRP A 126 -78.14 -13.39 5.09
C TRP A 126 -79.25 -13.09 4.05
N ALA A 127 -78.80 -12.56 2.87
CA ALA A 127 -79.74 -12.32 1.76
C ALA A 127 -80.41 -13.62 1.29
N SER A 128 -79.59 -14.67 1.12
CA SER A 128 -80.05 -16.00 0.68
C SER A 128 -80.99 -16.64 1.68
N VAL A 129 -80.62 -16.64 2.94
CA VAL A 129 -81.39 -17.34 4.01
C VAL A 129 -82.74 -16.63 4.34
N LEU A 130 -82.69 -15.30 4.36
CA LEU A 130 -83.93 -14.53 4.59
C LEU A 130 -84.89 -14.63 3.39
N SER A 131 -84.41 -14.83 2.16
CA SER A 131 -85.20 -15.11 0.98
C SER A 131 -85.79 -16.54 0.99
N GLY A 132 -85.31 -17.39 1.91
CA GLY A 132 -85.76 -18.76 2.08
C GLY A 132 -84.95 -19.85 1.41
N SER A 133 -83.75 -19.52 0.93
CA SER A 133 -82.77 -20.47 0.36
C SER A 133 -81.78 -20.86 1.43
N SER A 134 -81.28 -22.11 1.42
CA SER A 134 -80.11 -22.50 2.25
C SER A 134 -78.84 -21.87 1.68
N TRP A 135 -77.91 -21.59 2.56
CA TRP A 135 -76.59 -21.10 2.20
C TRP A 135 -75.51 -22.04 2.75
N ASN A 136 -74.41 -22.24 1.96
CA ASN A 136 -73.28 -23.02 2.37
C ASN A 136 -71.98 -22.22 2.00
N GLY A 137 -71.13 -22.03 3.01
CA GLY A 137 -69.89 -21.27 2.81
C GLY A 137 -69.11 -21.12 4.10
N GLU A 138 -68.11 -20.25 4.00
CA GLU A 138 -67.26 -19.93 5.15
C GLU A 138 -67.50 -18.49 5.59
N PHE A 139 -67.55 -18.29 6.89
CA PHE A 139 -67.63 -16.97 7.49
C PHE A 139 -66.79 -16.89 8.76
N CYS A 140 -66.57 -15.72 9.25
CA CYS A 140 -65.72 -15.45 10.40
C CYS A 140 -66.50 -14.76 11.50
N ASP A 141 -66.46 -15.32 12.70
CA ASP A 141 -67.05 -14.72 13.93
C ASP A 141 -65.94 -14.16 14.80
N GLN A 142 -66.22 -13.11 15.54
CA GLN A 142 -65.33 -12.53 16.52
C GLN A 142 -65.69 -13.00 17.93
N ALA A 143 -64.79 -13.68 18.59
CA ALA A 143 -64.88 -14.10 19.96
C ALA A 143 -64.81 -12.89 20.93
N LYS A 144 -65.25 -13.09 22.18
CA LYS A 144 -65.26 -12.05 23.23
C LYS A 144 -63.84 -11.49 23.55
N ASP A 145 -62.83 -12.28 23.38
CA ASP A 145 -61.41 -11.90 23.53
C ASP A 145 -60.85 -11.19 22.31
N GLY A 146 -61.62 -10.99 21.26
CA GLY A 146 -61.25 -10.37 20.03
C GLY A 146 -60.64 -11.34 18.99
N SER A 147 -60.45 -12.61 19.34
CA SER A 147 -59.92 -13.62 18.39
C SER A 147 -60.95 -13.94 17.30
N LEU A 148 -60.47 -14.27 16.10
CA LEU A 148 -61.28 -14.63 14.96
C LEU A 148 -61.49 -16.13 14.89
N VAL A 149 -62.77 -16.56 14.74
CA VAL A 149 -63.20 -17.96 14.63
C VAL A 149 -63.76 -18.16 13.23
N TRP A 150 -62.99 -18.83 12.40
CA TRP A 150 -63.45 -19.17 11.05
C TRP A 150 -64.31 -20.42 11.08
N MET A 151 -65.54 -20.30 10.53
CA MET A 151 -66.47 -21.38 10.43
C MET A 151 -66.77 -21.74 8.97
N SER A 152 -66.75 -23.02 8.68
CA SER A 152 -67.39 -23.56 7.49
C SER A 152 -68.75 -24.05 7.91
N ALA A 153 -69.84 -23.47 7.41
CA ALA A 153 -71.19 -23.70 7.91
C ALA A 153 -72.18 -23.77 6.77
N ILE A 154 -73.28 -24.47 7.11
CA ILE A 154 -74.53 -24.49 6.34
C ILE A 154 -75.57 -23.81 7.16
N VAL A 155 -76.28 -22.88 6.53
CA VAL A 155 -77.41 -22.12 7.18
C VAL A 155 -78.69 -22.45 6.44
N VAL A 156 -79.62 -22.95 7.19
CA VAL A 156 -80.87 -23.47 6.64
C VAL A 156 -82.08 -22.74 7.26
N PRO A 157 -82.98 -22.13 6.44
CA PRO A 157 -84.19 -21.57 6.90
C PRO A 157 -85.20 -22.67 7.22
N VAL A 158 -85.86 -22.60 8.37
CA VAL A 158 -86.96 -23.51 8.80
C VAL A 158 -88.29 -22.74 8.74
N ARG A 159 -89.28 -23.31 8.00
CA ARG A 159 -90.60 -22.67 7.77
C ARG A 159 -91.69 -23.37 8.59
N ASP A 160 -92.67 -22.62 8.95
CA ASP A 160 -93.87 -23.15 9.59
C ASP A 160 -94.82 -23.87 8.59
N ALA A 161 -95.88 -24.46 9.06
CA ALA A 161 -96.89 -25.14 8.24
C ALA A 161 -97.62 -24.20 7.25
N GLN A 162 -97.56 -22.90 7.41
CA GLN A 162 -98.16 -21.88 6.56
C GLN A 162 -97.14 -21.29 5.58
N GLY A 163 -95.84 -21.79 5.62
CA GLY A 163 -94.77 -21.36 4.73
C GLY A 163 -94.02 -20.13 5.18
N ALA A 164 -94.35 -19.55 6.34
CA ALA A 164 -93.64 -18.41 6.87
C ALA A 164 -92.28 -18.84 7.51
N LEU A 165 -91.25 -17.98 7.48
CA LEU A 165 -89.94 -18.26 8.06
C LEU A 165 -90.06 -18.28 9.61
N GLN A 166 -89.98 -19.46 10.20
CA GLN A 166 -90.08 -19.67 11.63
C GLN A 166 -88.73 -19.45 12.33
N SER A 167 -87.68 -20.05 11.82
CA SER A 167 -86.33 -19.98 12.39
C SER A 167 -85.28 -20.24 11.34
N ILE A 168 -84.05 -19.93 11.67
CA ILE A 168 -82.83 -20.23 10.82
C ILE A 168 -81.89 -21.07 11.69
N THR A 169 -81.36 -22.17 11.18
CA THR A 169 -80.43 -23.01 11.88
C THR A 169 -79.12 -22.97 11.15
N THR A 170 -78.05 -22.64 11.87
CA THR A 170 -76.63 -22.69 11.36
C THR A 170 -75.98 -23.91 12.00
N VAL A 171 -75.34 -24.74 11.15
CA VAL A 171 -74.51 -25.87 11.59
C VAL A 171 -73.16 -25.71 10.96
N GLY A 172 -72.10 -25.63 11.78
CA GLY A 172 -70.76 -25.37 11.29
C GLY A 172 -69.67 -26.06 12.06
N VAL A 173 -68.49 -26.05 11.47
CA VAL A 173 -67.23 -26.57 12.06
C VAL A 173 -66.19 -25.46 12.09
N ASP A 174 -65.36 -25.45 13.15
CA ASP A 174 -64.21 -24.56 13.24
C ASP A 174 -63.12 -24.97 12.25
N ILE A 175 -62.73 -24.07 11.36
CA ILE A 175 -61.68 -24.26 10.40
C ILE A 175 -60.49 -23.32 10.64
N SER A 176 -60.44 -22.67 11.82
CA SER A 176 -59.43 -21.68 12.17
C SER A 176 -58.02 -22.30 12.14
N ASP A 177 -57.86 -23.53 12.66
CA ASP A 177 -56.57 -24.20 12.70
C ASP A 177 -56.08 -24.59 11.28
N LYS A 178 -56.99 -25.07 10.44
CA LYS A 178 -56.68 -25.38 9.03
C LYS A 178 -56.21 -24.11 8.28
N ARG A 179 -56.95 -23.01 8.42
CA ARG A 179 -56.60 -21.75 7.80
C ARG A 179 -55.26 -21.19 8.31
N ARG A 180 -55.00 -21.31 9.62
CA ARG A 180 -53.67 -20.91 10.18
C ARG A 180 -52.52 -21.75 9.62
N ALA A 181 -52.70 -23.05 9.49
CA ALA A 181 -51.72 -23.95 8.94
C ALA A 181 -51.46 -23.66 7.45
N GLU A 182 -52.50 -23.45 6.64
CA GLU A 182 -52.38 -23.06 5.23
C GLU A 182 -51.69 -21.72 5.07
N GLN A 183 -52.02 -20.73 5.84
CA GLN A 183 -51.39 -19.43 5.82
C GLN A 183 -49.91 -19.49 6.27
N ALA A 184 -49.61 -20.23 7.34
CA ALA A 184 -48.28 -20.43 7.83
C ALA A 184 -47.39 -21.14 6.79
N LEU A 185 -47.95 -22.16 6.10
CA LEU A 185 -47.26 -22.84 5.01
C LEU A 185 -46.97 -21.90 3.84
N LYS A 186 -47.96 -21.08 3.43
CA LYS A 186 -47.83 -20.10 2.38
C LYS A 186 -46.75 -19.04 2.71
N GLU A 187 -46.76 -18.54 3.95
CA GLU A 187 -45.78 -17.60 4.44
C GLU A 187 -44.36 -18.22 4.50
N ALA A 188 -44.26 -19.46 5.01
CA ALA A 188 -42.99 -20.18 5.04
C ALA A 188 -42.41 -20.40 3.64
N ASN A 189 -43.27 -20.83 2.68
CA ASN A 189 -42.83 -20.97 1.28
C ASN A 189 -42.41 -19.65 0.66
N SER A 190 -43.17 -18.56 0.90
CA SER A 190 -42.81 -17.24 0.39
C SER A 190 -41.47 -16.73 0.98
N ARG A 191 -41.24 -16.97 2.28
CA ARG A 191 -39.96 -16.65 2.92
C ARG A 191 -38.80 -17.46 2.34
N LEU A 192 -38.98 -18.75 2.12
CA LEU A 192 -38.00 -19.62 1.52
C LEU A 192 -37.65 -19.19 0.09
N GLN A 193 -38.65 -18.87 -0.72
CA GLN A 193 -38.46 -18.38 -2.09
C GLN A 193 -37.72 -17.05 -2.09
N ALA A 194 -38.08 -16.10 -1.23
CA ALA A 194 -37.39 -14.83 -1.10
C ALA A 194 -35.91 -15.02 -0.63
N PHE A 195 -35.69 -15.91 0.34
CA PHE A 195 -34.34 -16.24 0.82
C PHE A 195 -33.49 -16.84 -0.29
N VAL A 196 -33.98 -17.81 -1.04
CA VAL A 196 -33.26 -18.41 -2.17
C VAL A 196 -33.01 -17.37 -3.24
N LYS A 197 -34.03 -16.61 -3.66
CA LYS A 197 -33.91 -15.66 -4.77
C LYS A 197 -32.91 -14.54 -4.49
N HIS A 198 -32.94 -13.97 -3.28
CA HIS A 198 -32.12 -12.80 -2.92
C HIS A 198 -30.87 -13.15 -2.12
N ALA A 199 -30.48 -14.43 -2.04
CA ALA A 199 -29.21 -14.82 -1.41
C ALA A 199 -28.03 -14.12 -2.10
N PRO A 200 -27.05 -13.56 -1.33
CA PRO A 200 -25.94 -12.79 -1.89
C PRO A 200 -24.87 -13.66 -2.59
N ALA A 201 -25.09 -14.95 -2.72
CA ALA A 201 -24.21 -15.90 -3.41
C ALA A 201 -24.83 -16.34 -4.74
N ALA A 202 -24.00 -16.57 -5.75
CA ALA A 202 -24.44 -17.18 -6.99
C ALA A 202 -24.65 -18.69 -6.77
N VAL A 203 -25.90 -19.07 -6.60
CA VAL A 203 -26.29 -20.46 -6.34
C VAL A 203 -27.33 -20.89 -7.37
N ALA A 204 -27.16 -22.09 -7.92
CA ALA A 204 -28.14 -22.75 -8.77
C ALA A 204 -28.35 -24.19 -8.31
N MET A 205 -29.60 -24.62 -8.36
CA MET A 205 -30.03 -25.98 -8.02
C MET A 205 -30.58 -26.63 -9.28
N PHE A 206 -30.13 -27.86 -9.56
CA PHE A 206 -30.47 -28.62 -10.74
C PHE A 206 -31.07 -29.95 -10.36
N ASP A 207 -31.92 -30.48 -11.23
CA ASP A 207 -32.37 -31.86 -11.17
C ASP A 207 -31.31 -32.85 -11.75
N ASN A 208 -31.64 -34.09 -11.83
CA ASN A 208 -30.77 -35.16 -12.38
C ASN A 208 -30.49 -35.02 -13.90
N ASP A 209 -31.30 -34.27 -14.61
CA ASP A 209 -31.15 -33.95 -16.04
C ASP A 209 -30.48 -32.59 -16.26
N MET A 210 -29.88 -32.02 -15.20
CA MET A 210 -29.23 -30.69 -15.23
C MET A 210 -30.17 -29.55 -15.63
N ARG A 211 -31.47 -29.67 -15.29
CA ARG A 211 -32.44 -28.59 -15.47
C ARG A 211 -32.51 -27.75 -14.19
N TYR A 212 -32.63 -26.44 -14.35
CA TYR A 212 -32.75 -25.53 -13.24
C TYR A 212 -34.03 -25.79 -12.43
N VAL A 213 -33.87 -26.04 -11.14
CA VAL A 213 -34.96 -26.15 -10.15
C VAL A 213 -35.13 -24.83 -9.39
N ALA A 214 -34.03 -24.19 -9.02
CA ALA A 214 -34.02 -22.92 -8.35
C ALA A 214 -32.67 -22.21 -8.62
N TYR A 215 -32.65 -20.90 -8.51
CA TYR A 215 -31.45 -20.08 -8.67
C TYR A 215 -31.61 -18.76 -7.97
N THR A 216 -30.49 -18.11 -7.67
CA THR A 216 -30.45 -16.78 -7.01
C THR A 216 -30.39 -15.67 -8.06
N ASP A 217 -30.84 -14.47 -7.68
CA ASP A 217 -30.67 -13.28 -8.53
C ASP A 217 -29.17 -13.00 -8.81
N ARG A 218 -28.31 -13.35 -7.86
CA ARG A 218 -26.86 -13.25 -8.02
C ARG A 218 -26.32 -14.18 -9.13
N TRP A 219 -26.89 -15.40 -9.28
CA TRP A 219 -26.56 -16.28 -10.38
C TRP A 219 -26.83 -15.64 -11.75
N LEU A 220 -28.00 -15.03 -11.90
CA LEU A 220 -28.34 -14.31 -13.13
C LEU A 220 -27.38 -13.16 -13.41
N ALA A 221 -27.05 -12.39 -12.39
CA ALA A 221 -26.17 -11.24 -12.51
C ALA A 221 -24.74 -11.64 -12.86
N ASP A 222 -24.14 -12.59 -12.13
CA ASP A 222 -22.76 -13.02 -12.33
C ASP A 222 -22.54 -13.69 -13.70
N TYR A 223 -23.57 -14.35 -14.23
CA TYR A 223 -23.52 -15.00 -15.55
C TYR A 223 -24.15 -14.18 -16.68
N ASN A 224 -24.66 -12.97 -16.39
CA ASN A 224 -25.30 -12.06 -17.35
C ASN A 224 -26.45 -12.71 -18.15
N LEU A 225 -27.31 -13.47 -17.45
CA LEU A 225 -28.38 -14.27 -18.06
C LEU A 225 -29.71 -13.51 -18.26
N GLY A 226 -29.73 -12.20 -18.02
CA GLY A 226 -30.91 -11.37 -18.12
C GLY A 226 -31.95 -11.67 -17.03
N SER A 227 -33.20 -11.39 -17.31
CA SER A 227 -34.34 -11.60 -16.39
C SER A 227 -35.22 -12.78 -16.76
N ASP A 228 -34.80 -13.63 -17.68
CA ASP A 228 -35.56 -14.79 -18.15
C ASP A 228 -35.65 -15.85 -17.04
N ASP A 229 -36.81 -16.49 -16.95
CA ASP A 229 -36.99 -17.64 -16.05
C ASP A 229 -36.21 -18.85 -16.58
N LEU A 230 -35.24 -19.29 -15.80
CA LEU A 230 -34.42 -20.47 -16.14
C LEU A 230 -35.06 -21.80 -15.72
N THR A 231 -36.13 -21.76 -14.92
CA THR A 231 -36.76 -22.97 -14.35
C THR A 231 -37.10 -23.97 -15.42
N GLY A 232 -36.64 -25.23 -15.29
CA GLY A 232 -36.82 -26.32 -16.25
C GLY A 232 -35.91 -26.27 -17.48
N ARG A 233 -35.16 -25.21 -17.73
CA ARG A 233 -34.17 -25.15 -18.84
C ARG A 233 -32.94 -25.98 -18.50
N CYS A 234 -32.35 -26.62 -19.49
CA CYS A 234 -31.12 -27.40 -19.29
C CYS A 234 -29.90 -26.44 -19.15
N HIS A 235 -29.05 -26.71 -18.19
CA HIS A 235 -27.81 -25.93 -17.94
C HIS A 235 -26.86 -25.92 -19.15
N TYR A 236 -26.77 -27.03 -19.85
CA TYR A 236 -25.91 -27.14 -21.03
C TYR A 236 -26.44 -26.45 -22.29
N ASP A 237 -27.75 -26.12 -22.32
CA ASP A 237 -28.31 -25.29 -23.38
C ASP A 237 -28.04 -23.81 -23.16
N ILE A 238 -27.88 -23.42 -21.90
CA ILE A 238 -27.56 -22.05 -21.51
C ILE A 238 -26.04 -21.79 -21.62
N PHE A 239 -25.23 -22.82 -21.29
CA PHE A 239 -23.77 -22.76 -21.34
C PHE A 239 -23.23 -23.88 -22.24
N PRO A 240 -23.38 -23.79 -23.58
CA PRO A 240 -22.90 -24.81 -24.51
C PRO A 240 -21.37 -24.94 -24.51
N GLU A 241 -20.65 -23.90 -24.07
CA GLU A 241 -19.20 -23.87 -23.95
C GLU A 241 -18.63 -24.69 -22.79
N ILE A 242 -19.47 -25.23 -21.90
CA ILE A 242 -18.99 -26.05 -20.77
C ILE A 242 -18.19 -27.25 -21.28
N PRO A 243 -16.89 -27.33 -20.92
CA PRO A 243 -16.02 -28.39 -21.37
C PRO A 243 -16.44 -29.77 -20.84
N ASP A 244 -16.10 -30.84 -21.57
CA ASP A 244 -16.47 -32.21 -21.19
C ASP A 244 -15.90 -32.67 -19.84
N HIS A 245 -14.80 -32.09 -19.39
CA HIS A 245 -14.27 -32.41 -18.06
C HIS A 245 -15.19 -31.90 -16.94
N TRP A 246 -15.89 -30.76 -17.12
CA TRP A 246 -16.91 -30.25 -16.20
C TRP A 246 -18.16 -31.13 -16.21
N LYS A 247 -18.63 -31.55 -17.39
CA LYS A 247 -19.75 -32.50 -17.52
C LYS A 247 -19.46 -33.79 -16.77
N ARG A 248 -18.22 -34.31 -16.83
CA ARG A 248 -17.79 -35.47 -16.04
C ARG A 248 -17.78 -35.20 -14.52
N LYS A 249 -17.42 -34.01 -14.09
CA LYS A 249 -17.53 -33.59 -12.65
C LYS A 249 -19.01 -33.65 -12.25
N HIS A 250 -19.90 -33.01 -13.00
CA HIS A 250 -21.35 -33.02 -12.72
C HIS A 250 -21.91 -34.44 -12.57
N LEU A 251 -21.55 -35.36 -13.46
CA LEU A 251 -21.98 -36.77 -13.37
C LEU A 251 -21.50 -37.43 -12.06
N ARG A 252 -20.27 -37.15 -11.60
CA ARG A 252 -19.78 -37.71 -10.34
C ARG A 252 -20.57 -37.16 -9.13
N ILE A 253 -20.96 -35.90 -9.20
CA ILE A 253 -21.73 -35.27 -8.13
C ILE A 253 -23.14 -35.85 -8.10
N LEU A 254 -23.77 -36.06 -9.25
CA LEU A 254 -25.06 -36.74 -9.36
C LEU A 254 -25.00 -38.20 -8.92
N ALA A 255 -23.80 -38.81 -8.87
CA ALA A 255 -23.53 -40.12 -8.27
C ALA A 255 -23.20 -40.06 -6.75
N GLY A 256 -23.27 -38.88 -6.11
CA GLY A 256 -23.10 -38.71 -4.66
C GLY A 256 -21.79 -38.06 -4.22
N ALA A 257 -20.89 -37.69 -5.14
CA ALA A 257 -19.66 -36.94 -4.79
C ALA A 257 -19.94 -35.49 -4.40
N THR A 258 -19.04 -34.92 -3.62
CA THR A 258 -18.99 -33.49 -3.36
C THR A 258 -17.64 -32.96 -3.83
N GLU A 259 -17.63 -31.92 -4.64
CA GLU A 259 -16.39 -31.35 -5.17
C GLU A 259 -16.36 -29.84 -4.94
N ARG A 260 -15.15 -29.31 -4.72
CA ARG A 260 -14.89 -27.86 -4.60
C ARG A 260 -13.54 -27.51 -5.21
N CYS A 261 -13.42 -26.28 -5.67
CA CYS A 261 -12.17 -25.70 -6.11
C CYS A 261 -12.09 -24.24 -5.66
N GLU A 262 -10.96 -23.84 -5.12
CA GLU A 262 -10.75 -22.46 -4.65
C GLU A 262 -10.50 -21.50 -5.81
N GLU A 263 -9.84 -21.96 -6.87
CA GLU A 263 -9.51 -21.13 -8.04
C GLU A 263 -9.48 -22.02 -9.29
N GLU A 264 -10.40 -21.83 -10.22
CA GLU A 264 -10.39 -22.46 -11.53
C GLU A 264 -10.67 -21.41 -12.62
N LYS A 265 -9.90 -21.48 -13.70
CA LYS A 265 -10.10 -20.58 -14.83
C LYS A 265 -11.29 -21.03 -15.65
N PHE A 266 -12.21 -20.14 -15.89
CA PHE A 266 -13.38 -20.34 -16.73
C PHE A 266 -13.37 -19.31 -17.86
N VAL A 267 -13.38 -19.83 -19.11
CA VAL A 267 -13.43 -18.98 -20.30
C VAL A 267 -14.89 -18.89 -20.75
N ARG A 268 -15.44 -17.69 -20.76
CA ARG A 268 -16.81 -17.43 -21.21
C ARG A 268 -16.93 -17.47 -22.73
N ALA A 269 -18.14 -17.58 -23.23
CA ALA A 269 -18.45 -17.58 -24.69
C ALA A 269 -17.96 -16.28 -25.39
N ASP A 270 -17.84 -15.17 -24.67
CA ASP A 270 -17.32 -13.90 -25.18
C ASP A 270 -15.76 -13.81 -25.16
N GLY A 271 -15.10 -14.91 -24.76
CA GLY A 271 -13.64 -15.00 -24.68
C GLY A 271 -13.04 -14.41 -23.40
N ARG A 272 -13.83 -13.90 -22.46
CA ARG A 272 -13.33 -13.43 -21.18
C ARG A 272 -12.93 -14.60 -20.29
N GLU A 273 -11.74 -14.48 -19.70
CA GLU A 273 -11.24 -15.43 -18.71
C GLU A 273 -11.55 -14.91 -17.31
N ASN A 274 -12.38 -15.67 -16.57
CA ASN A 274 -12.69 -15.40 -15.18
C ASN A 274 -12.06 -16.48 -14.30
N VAL A 275 -11.63 -16.10 -13.11
CA VAL A 275 -11.25 -17.05 -12.07
C VAL A 275 -12.43 -17.20 -11.14
N ILE A 276 -12.93 -18.44 -11.03
CA ILE A 276 -14.07 -18.77 -10.20
C ILE A 276 -13.68 -19.73 -9.07
N ARG A 277 -14.21 -19.47 -7.90
CA ARG A 277 -14.29 -20.41 -6.81
C ARG A 277 -15.63 -21.10 -6.92
N TRP A 278 -15.69 -22.40 -6.76
CA TRP A 278 -16.93 -23.14 -6.85
C TRP A 278 -17.00 -24.31 -5.88
N GLU A 279 -18.22 -24.64 -5.49
CA GLU A 279 -18.54 -25.81 -4.70
C GLU A 279 -19.84 -26.41 -5.22
N VAL A 280 -19.85 -27.73 -5.44
CA VAL A 280 -20.99 -28.47 -5.96
C VAL A 280 -21.24 -29.70 -5.10
N ARG A 281 -22.51 -29.89 -4.71
CA ARG A 281 -22.94 -30.96 -3.85
C ARG A 281 -24.26 -31.57 -4.36
N PRO A 282 -24.52 -32.88 -4.14
CA PRO A 282 -25.84 -33.44 -4.36
C PRO A 282 -26.83 -32.92 -3.34
N TRP A 283 -28.09 -32.79 -3.74
CA TRP A 283 -29.21 -32.59 -2.81
C TRP A 283 -30.12 -33.80 -2.84
N TYR A 284 -30.86 -34.08 -1.75
CA TYR A 284 -31.57 -35.29 -1.51
C TYR A 284 -33.06 -35.07 -1.38
N LEU A 285 -33.86 -35.98 -1.93
CA LEU A 285 -35.31 -36.11 -1.71
C LEU A 285 -35.59 -36.67 -0.31
N PRO A 286 -36.85 -36.58 0.20
CA PRO A 286 -37.20 -37.14 1.50
C PRO A 286 -36.95 -38.64 1.68
N ASP A 287 -36.89 -39.38 0.58
CA ASP A 287 -36.57 -40.83 0.52
C ASP A 287 -35.09 -41.12 0.49
N GLN A 288 -34.22 -40.11 0.67
CA GLN A 288 -32.77 -40.20 0.63
C GLN A 288 -32.17 -40.49 -0.77
N THR A 289 -32.95 -40.46 -1.82
CA THR A 289 -32.45 -40.52 -3.19
C THR A 289 -31.92 -39.14 -3.63
N ILE A 290 -30.94 -39.13 -4.53
CA ILE A 290 -30.40 -37.88 -5.07
C ILE A 290 -31.44 -37.25 -6.00
N GLY A 291 -31.88 -36.03 -5.65
CA GLY A 291 -32.82 -35.25 -6.45
C GLY A 291 -32.10 -34.41 -7.53
N GLY A 292 -30.79 -34.27 -7.41
CA GLY A 292 -29.97 -33.45 -8.31
C GLY A 292 -28.75 -32.87 -7.61
N MET A 293 -28.28 -31.71 -8.04
CA MET A 293 -27.13 -31.05 -7.43
C MET A 293 -27.37 -29.53 -7.16
N ILE A 294 -26.65 -29.01 -6.18
CA ILE A 294 -26.55 -27.58 -5.90
C ILE A 294 -25.14 -27.13 -6.26
N MET A 295 -25.04 -26.07 -7.03
CA MET A 295 -23.80 -25.44 -7.44
C MET A 295 -23.75 -24.03 -6.86
N MET A 296 -22.67 -23.71 -6.17
CA MET A 296 -22.33 -22.37 -5.72
C MET A 296 -21.07 -21.91 -6.43
N THR A 297 -21.09 -20.71 -6.98
CA THR A 297 -19.94 -20.10 -7.63
C THR A 297 -19.71 -18.69 -7.11
N GLU A 298 -18.45 -18.26 -7.09
CA GLU A 298 -18.01 -16.92 -6.74
C GLU A 298 -16.91 -16.49 -7.70
N GLU A 299 -17.09 -15.37 -8.37
CA GLU A 299 -16.02 -14.78 -9.17
C GLU A 299 -14.98 -14.12 -8.26
N VAL A 300 -13.74 -14.60 -8.29
CA VAL A 300 -12.64 -14.12 -7.43
C VAL A 300 -11.56 -13.36 -8.20
N SER A 301 -11.76 -13.12 -9.49
CA SER A 301 -10.79 -12.46 -10.38
C SER A 301 -10.36 -11.08 -9.86
N GLU A 302 -11.30 -10.24 -9.47
CA GLU A 302 -11.02 -8.90 -8.97
C GLU A 302 -10.33 -8.95 -7.60
N ARG A 303 -10.82 -9.81 -6.70
CA ARG A 303 -10.21 -10.01 -5.37
C ARG A 303 -8.76 -10.48 -5.49
N ASN A 304 -8.47 -11.40 -6.40
CA ASN A 304 -7.12 -11.88 -6.63
C ASN A 304 -6.22 -10.78 -7.22
N LYS A 305 -6.71 -9.99 -8.18
CA LYS A 305 -5.96 -8.84 -8.71
C LYS A 305 -5.62 -7.83 -7.61
N ILE A 306 -6.60 -7.51 -6.77
CA ILE A 306 -6.38 -6.58 -5.63
C ILE A 306 -5.37 -7.17 -4.64
N ARG A 307 -5.48 -8.47 -4.30
CA ARG A 307 -4.53 -9.16 -3.43
C ARG A 307 -3.11 -9.13 -4.00
N ASP A 308 -2.96 -9.43 -5.28
CA ASP A 308 -1.66 -9.46 -5.96
C ASP A 308 -1.06 -8.05 -6.06
N GLU A 309 -1.90 -7.03 -6.30
CA GLU A 309 -1.46 -5.64 -6.31
C GLU A 309 -1.07 -5.16 -4.89
N LEU A 310 -1.85 -5.51 -3.87
CA LEU A 310 -1.50 -5.22 -2.48
C LEU A 310 -0.17 -5.90 -2.10
N TRP A 311 0.02 -7.16 -2.52
CA TRP A 311 1.27 -7.86 -2.29
C TRP A 311 2.45 -7.15 -2.99
N ARG A 312 2.26 -6.72 -4.25
CA ARG A 312 3.28 -5.96 -4.98
C ARG A 312 3.62 -4.65 -4.29
N LEU A 313 2.62 -3.87 -3.90
CA LEU A 313 2.81 -2.60 -3.19
C LEU A 313 3.49 -2.79 -1.83
N ALA A 314 3.19 -3.86 -1.11
CA ALA A 314 3.79 -4.16 0.17
C ALA A 314 5.26 -4.64 0.04
N ASN A 315 5.61 -5.34 -1.04
CA ASN A 315 6.88 -6.07 -1.14
C ASN A 315 7.85 -5.51 -2.18
N LEU A 316 7.36 -4.81 -3.21
CA LEU A 316 8.20 -4.32 -4.29
C LEU A 316 8.25 -2.79 -4.33
N ASP A 317 9.36 -2.26 -4.82
CA ASP A 317 9.51 -0.85 -5.18
C ASP A 317 8.71 -0.55 -6.44
N VAL A 318 7.85 0.45 -6.40
CA VAL A 318 6.92 0.80 -7.50
C VAL A 318 7.64 1.21 -8.77
N LEU A 319 8.81 1.85 -8.65
CA LEU A 319 9.56 2.36 -9.80
C LEU A 319 10.35 1.25 -10.51
N THR A 320 11.07 0.42 -9.74
CA THR A 320 12.04 -0.55 -10.26
C THR A 320 11.55 -1.98 -10.26
N SER A 321 10.44 -2.28 -9.56
CA SER A 321 9.91 -3.63 -9.34
C SER A 321 10.89 -4.57 -8.61
N LEU A 322 11.96 -4.06 -8.03
CA LEU A 322 12.80 -4.80 -7.11
C LEU A 322 12.13 -4.94 -5.75
N PRO A 323 12.53 -5.90 -4.91
CA PRO A 323 12.15 -5.91 -3.50
C PRO A 323 12.36 -4.55 -2.84
N ASN A 324 11.39 -4.12 -2.05
CA ASN A 324 11.49 -2.86 -1.31
C ASN A 324 12.27 -3.04 0.01
N ARG A 325 12.39 -1.97 0.80
CA ARG A 325 13.08 -1.97 2.11
C ARG A 325 12.51 -3.01 3.08
N LEU A 326 11.19 -3.20 3.09
CA LEU A 326 10.54 -4.17 3.99
C LEU A 326 10.96 -5.59 3.62
N SER A 327 10.81 -5.96 2.36
CA SER A 327 11.21 -7.27 1.85
C SER A 327 12.69 -7.55 2.01
N PHE A 328 13.55 -6.53 1.86
CA PHE A 328 14.97 -6.70 2.11
C PHE A 328 15.28 -6.99 3.58
N ASN A 329 14.63 -6.31 4.50
CA ASN A 329 14.80 -6.54 5.93
C ASN A 329 14.35 -7.95 6.34
N GLU A 330 13.23 -8.44 5.80
CA GLU A 330 12.77 -9.81 6.01
C GLU A 330 13.77 -10.84 5.44
N LEU A 331 14.27 -10.57 4.24
CA LEU A 331 15.27 -11.43 3.60
C LEU A 331 16.57 -11.48 4.40
N LEU A 332 17.04 -10.34 4.89
CA LEU A 332 18.22 -10.25 5.72
C LEU A 332 18.04 -10.96 7.07
N PHE A 333 16.87 -10.80 7.69
CA PHE A 333 16.54 -11.50 8.93
C PHE A 333 16.58 -13.02 8.72
N ASN A 334 15.93 -13.52 7.69
CA ASN A 334 15.91 -14.96 7.36
C ASN A 334 17.32 -15.48 7.05
N GLU A 335 18.14 -14.68 6.37
CA GLU A 335 19.52 -15.05 6.05
C GLU A 335 20.40 -15.16 7.31
N ILE A 336 20.23 -14.23 8.26
CA ILE A 336 20.93 -14.30 9.56
C ILE A 336 20.56 -15.59 10.31
N GLN A 337 19.26 -15.93 10.37
CA GLN A 337 18.80 -17.16 11.01
C GLN A 337 19.41 -18.40 10.34
N PHE A 338 19.40 -18.44 9.01
CA PHE A 338 20.01 -19.53 8.25
C PHE A 338 21.51 -19.63 8.50
N ALA A 339 22.22 -18.50 8.43
CA ALA A 339 23.67 -18.46 8.62
C ALA A 339 24.10 -18.83 10.05
N GLN A 340 23.30 -18.47 11.06
CA GLN A 340 23.54 -18.91 12.45
C GLN A 340 23.43 -20.42 12.61
N LEU A 341 22.47 -21.06 11.94
CA LEU A 341 22.27 -22.51 12.00
C LEU A 341 23.32 -23.29 11.22
N THR A 342 23.72 -22.78 10.04
CA THR A 342 24.62 -23.47 9.11
C THR A 342 26.07 -23.06 9.22
N ARG A 343 26.37 -22.01 10.00
CA ARG A 343 27.66 -21.32 10.06
C ARG A 343 28.12 -20.75 8.70
N ALA A 344 27.15 -20.44 7.84
CA ALA A 344 27.44 -19.82 6.55
C ALA A 344 27.85 -18.35 6.73
N GLN A 345 28.58 -17.85 5.74
CA GLN A 345 28.95 -16.44 5.64
C GLN A 345 28.15 -15.78 4.52
N PHE A 346 27.91 -14.50 4.69
CA PHE A 346 27.33 -13.66 3.63
C PHE A 346 27.76 -12.21 3.82
N ALA A 347 27.63 -11.43 2.74
CA ALA A 347 27.83 -9.99 2.78
C ALA A 347 26.53 -9.23 2.53
N VAL A 348 26.44 -8.08 3.17
CA VAL A 348 25.43 -7.05 2.87
C VAL A 348 26.18 -5.85 2.31
N ALA A 349 25.72 -5.37 1.16
CA ALA A 349 26.26 -4.15 0.55
C ALA A 349 25.15 -3.12 0.37
N LEU A 350 25.47 -1.88 0.68
CA LEU A 350 24.67 -0.72 0.29
C LEU A 350 25.34 -0.04 -0.89
N LEU A 351 24.55 0.24 -1.91
CA LEU A 351 24.98 0.89 -3.13
C LEU A 351 24.21 2.20 -3.29
N ASP A 352 24.89 3.22 -3.78
CA ASP A 352 24.29 4.54 -4.03
C ASP A 352 24.77 5.06 -5.39
N ILE A 353 23.86 5.63 -6.16
CA ILE A 353 24.17 6.17 -7.47
C ILE A 353 24.82 7.53 -7.32
N ASP A 354 26.04 7.64 -7.78
CA ASP A 354 26.77 8.89 -7.68
C ASP A 354 26.12 10.00 -8.51
N ARG A 355 25.90 11.15 -7.88
CA ARG A 355 25.40 12.38 -8.51
C ARG A 355 24.01 12.26 -9.18
N LEU A 356 23.15 11.32 -8.78
CA LEU A 356 21.79 11.23 -9.32
C LEU A 356 21.00 12.54 -9.15
N LYS A 357 21.22 13.25 -8.03
CA LYS A 357 20.61 14.56 -7.81
C LYS A 357 20.98 15.58 -8.88
N GLU A 358 22.25 15.63 -9.31
CA GLU A 358 22.70 16.53 -10.38
C GLU A 358 22.00 16.21 -11.71
N VAL A 359 21.79 14.91 -11.98
CA VAL A 359 21.05 14.44 -13.15
C VAL A 359 19.59 14.90 -13.08
N ASN A 360 18.94 14.74 -11.92
CA ASN A 360 17.57 15.19 -11.71
C ASN A 360 17.41 16.71 -11.84
N ASP A 361 18.31 17.47 -11.23
CA ASP A 361 18.27 18.93 -11.23
C ASP A 361 18.54 19.52 -12.64
N THR A 362 19.34 18.81 -13.46
CA THR A 362 19.73 19.30 -14.80
C THR A 362 18.79 18.79 -15.90
N LEU A 363 18.29 17.56 -15.82
CA LEU A 363 17.59 16.86 -16.90
C LEU A 363 16.14 16.47 -16.54
N GLY A 364 15.74 16.72 -15.31
CA GLY A 364 14.42 16.38 -14.80
C GLY A 364 14.33 14.97 -14.19
N HIS A 365 13.36 14.81 -13.32
CA HIS A 365 13.12 13.54 -12.57
C HIS A 365 12.82 12.35 -13.48
N ASP A 366 12.16 12.57 -14.62
CA ASP A 366 11.84 11.48 -15.56
C ASP A 366 13.10 10.79 -16.11
N VAL A 367 14.18 11.54 -16.31
CA VAL A 367 15.49 11.03 -16.76
C VAL A 367 16.15 10.23 -15.65
N GLY A 368 16.09 10.72 -14.40
CA GLY A 368 16.59 10.00 -13.23
C GLY A 368 15.82 8.69 -12.99
N ASP A 369 14.49 8.71 -13.14
CA ASP A 369 13.67 7.51 -13.02
C ASP A 369 13.99 6.45 -14.08
N GLN A 370 14.25 6.86 -15.32
CA GLN A 370 14.70 5.96 -16.37
C GLN A 370 16.10 5.37 -16.06
N MET A 371 16.99 6.17 -15.49
CA MET A 371 18.31 5.74 -15.04
C MET A 371 18.19 4.68 -13.94
N LEU A 372 17.35 4.93 -12.93
CA LEU A 372 17.07 4.00 -11.84
C LEU A 372 16.50 2.68 -12.34
N LYS A 373 15.54 2.70 -13.27
CA LYS A 373 14.93 1.49 -13.87
C LYS A 373 15.97 0.66 -14.63
N GLN A 374 16.78 1.31 -15.48
CA GLN A 374 17.79 0.60 -16.28
C GLN A 374 18.89 0.00 -15.39
N LEU A 375 19.33 0.76 -14.39
CA LEU A 375 20.32 0.29 -13.43
C LEU A 375 19.79 -0.89 -12.61
N ALA A 376 18.58 -0.79 -12.09
CA ALA A 376 17.91 -1.85 -11.33
C ALA A 376 17.81 -3.15 -12.16
N GLY A 377 17.40 -3.05 -13.42
CA GLY A 377 17.34 -4.18 -14.34
C GLY A 377 18.71 -4.83 -14.56
N ARG A 378 19.75 -4.04 -14.85
CA ARG A 378 21.12 -4.54 -15.04
C ARG A 378 21.68 -5.22 -13.80
N LEU A 379 21.54 -4.59 -12.65
CA LEU A 379 22.04 -5.15 -11.38
C LEU A 379 21.31 -6.44 -11.02
N ASN A 380 20.00 -6.49 -11.22
CA ASN A 380 19.21 -7.70 -10.96
C ASN A 380 19.61 -8.86 -11.90
N GLU A 381 19.86 -8.56 -13.15
CA GLU A 381 20.34 -9.53 -14.13
C GLU A 381 21.77 -10.02 -13.81
N ALA A 382 22.66 -9.09 -13.47
CA ALA A 382 24.04 -9.38 -13.11
C ALA A 382 24.15 -10.24 -11.83
N LEU A 383 23.27 -10.01 -10.86
CA LEU A 383 23.21 -10.74 -9.59
C LEU A 383 22.36 -12.01 -9.63
N SER A 384 21.76 -12.33 -10.78
CA SER A 384 20.92 -13.53 -10.92
C SER A 384 21.71 -14.79 -10.60
N GLY A 385 21.25 -15.55 -9.59
CA GLY A 385 21.92 -16.76 -9.10
C GLY A 385 23.10 -16.54 -8.15
N VAL A 386 23.59 -15.31 -7.97
CA VAL A 386 24.74 -14.97 -7.12
C VAL A 386 24.30 -14.24 -5.86
N GLY A 387 23.31 -13.36 -5.97
CA GLY A 387 22.85 -12.54 -4.86
C GLY A 387 21.39 -12.11 -5.00
N LYS A 388 20.93 -11.35 -4.01
CA LYS A 388 19.61 -10.70 -4.01
C LYS A 388 19.80 -9.20 -3.94
N ILE A 389 19.04 -8.47 -4.75
CA ILE A 389 19.06 -7.01 -4.76
C ILE A 389 17.70 -6.45 -4.37
N ALA A 390 17.69 -5.30 -3.70
CA ALA A 390 16.52 -4.53 -3.34
C ALA A 390 16.79 -3.03 -3.53
N ARG A 391 15.73 -2.24 -3.68
CA ARG A 391 15.83 -0.79 -3.63
C ARG A 391 15.27 -0.30 -2.29
N LEU A 392 16.08 0.47 -1.55
CA LEU A 392 15.69 0.96 -0.22
C LEU A 392 14.94 2.30 -0.29
N GLY A 393 15.13 3.06 -1.36
CA GLY A 393 14.51 4.36 -1.63
C GLY A 393 15.51 5.32 -2.31
N GLY A 394 15.00 6.34 -3.01
CA GLY A 394 15.88 7.31 -3.69
C GLY A 394 16.87 6.65 -4.65
N ASP A 395 18.15 6.87 -4.41
CA ASP A 395 19.30 6.32 -5.13
C ASP A 395 19.96 5.11 -4.45
N GLU A 396 19.38 4.64 -3.31
CA GLU A 396 19.93 3.58 -2.49
C GLU A 396 19.44 2.19 -2.91
N PHE A 397 20.36 1.27 -3.15
CA PHE A 397 20.13 -0.15 -3.34
C PHE A 397 20.83 -0.96 -2.25
N ALA A 398 20.29 -2.12 -1.94
CA ALA A 398 20.90 -3.09 -1.02
C ALA A 398 21.08 -4.42 -1.74
N VAL A 399 22.22 -5.07 -1.50
CA VAL A 399 22.55 -6.37 -2.07
C VAL A 399 22.93 -7.32 -0.95
N LEU A 400 22.46 -8.56 -1.04
CA LEU A 400 22.83 -9.66 -0.17
C LEU A 400 23.50 -10.74 -1.02
N ILE A 401 24.73 -11.11 -0.68
CA ILE A 401 25.54 -12.10 -1.39
C ILE A 401 25.96 -13.16 -0.39
N ARG A 402 25.63 -14.43 -0.68
CA ARG A 402 26.10 -15.59 0.10
C ARG A 402 27.48 -16.00 -0.37
N GLY A 403 28.32 -16.46 0.54
CA GLY A 403 29.62 -17.03 0.23
C GLY A 403 30.74 -16.44 1.04
N GLU A 404 31.97 -16.91 0.75
CA GLU A 404 33.20 -16.43 1.35
C GLU A 404 33.75 -15.21 0.58
N ASP A 405 34.91 -14.71 1.01
CA ASP A 405 35.50 -13.48 0.47
C ASP A 405 35.74 -13.50 -1.06
N ALA A 406 36.08 -14.66 -1.62
CA ALA A 406 36.30 -14.81 -3.05
C ALA A 406 35.03 -14.70 -3.88
N GLU A 407 33.93 -15.31 -3.42
CA GLU A 407 32.62 -15.29 -4.09
C GLU A 407 31.99 -13.90 -3.98
N ILE A 408 32.14 -13.25 -2.82
CA ILE A 408 31.70 -11.87 -2.61
C ILE A 408 32.46 -10.93 -3.56
N SER A 409 33.79 -11.05 -3.67
CA SER A 409 34.59 -10.25 -4.59
C SER A 409 34.18 -10.45 -6.04
N ALA A 410 34.01 -11.72 -6.45
CA ALA A 410 33.59 -12.05 -7.81
C ALA A 410 32.21 -11.44 -8.16
N ALA A 411 31.27 -11.41 -7.18
CA ALA A 411 29.97 -10.78 -7.39
C ALA A 411 30.09 -9.26 -7.62
N PHE A 412 31.02 -8.58 -6.95
CA PHE A 412 31.27 -7.15 -7.16
C PHE A 412 31.99 -6.88 -8.47
N ASP A 413 32.88 -7.76 -8.94
CA ASP A 413 33.46 -7.67 -10.27
C ASP A 413 32.38 -7.74 -11.36
N VAL A 414 31.39 -8.61 -11.19
CA VAL A 414 30.22 -8.70 -12.10
C VAL A 414 29.36 -7.42 -12.05
N ILE A 415 29.12 -6.88 -10.87
CA ILE A 415 28.42 -5.59 -10.71
C ILE A 415 29.19 -4.49 -11.43
N HIS A 416 30.50 -4.38 -11.22
CA HIS A 416 31.34 -3.36 -11.84
C HIS A 416 31.31 -3.47 -13.37
N ALA A 417 31.49 -4.67 -13.92
CA ALA A 417 31.43 -4.92 -15.37
C ALA A 417 30.03 -4.58 -15.97
N ALA A 418 28.96 -4.77 -15.20
CA ALA A 418 27.61 -4.39 -15.65
C ALA A 418 27.44 -2.86 -15.72
N LEU A 419 28.16 -2.11 -14.90
CA LEU A 419 28.08 -0.65 -14.81
C LEU A 419 29.00 0.08 -15.78
N GLU A 420 30.11 -0.55 -16.23
CA GLU A 420 31.01 0.03 -17.26
C GLU A 420 30.26 0.35 -18.55
N LYS A 421 29.20 -0.39 -18.87
CA LYS A 421 28.37 -0.15 -20.05
C LYS A 421 27.51 1.08 -19.87
N PRO A 422 27.63 2.12 -20.73
CA PRO A 422 26.78 3.30 -20.61
C PRO A 422 25.30 2.97 -20.62
N LEU A 423 24.51 3.73 -19.86
CA LEU A 423 23.05 3.69 -19.88
C LEU A 423 22.56 4.48 -21.10
N THR A 424 21.49 4.04 -21.75
CA THR A 424 20.87 4.78 -22.85
C THR A 424 19.59 5.44 -22.34
N ILE A 425 19.61 6.76 -22.13
CA ILE A 425 18.53 7.51 -21.53
C ILE A 425 18.17 8.65 -22.48
N GLY A 426 16.90 8.70 -22.92
CA GLY A 426 16.44 9.69 -23.88
C GLY A 426 17.23 9.69 -25.21
N GLY A 427 17.76 8.53 -25.62
CA GLY A 427 18.57 8.38 -26.82
C GLY A 427 20.06 8.78 -26.65
N THR A 428 20.48 9.23 -25.46
CA THR A 428 21.86 9.63 -25.17
C THR A 428 22.55 8.58 -24.29
N ARG A 429 23.80 8.23 -24.62
CA ARG A 429 24.62 7.35 -23.79
C ARG A 429 25.21 8.13 -22.62
N ARG A 430 25.07 7.60 -21.40
CA ARG A 430 25.56 8.21 -20.17
C ARG A 430 26.26 7.18 -19.31
N SER A 431 27.42 7.54 -18.79
CA SER A 431 28.11 6.76 -17.77
C SER A 431 27.41 6.98 -16.41
N CYS A 432 27.34 5.92 -15.64
CA CYS A 432 26.80 5.94 -14.28
C CYS A 432 27.81 5.23 -13.38
N THR A 433 28.22 5.90 -12.32
CA THR A 433 29.06 5.32 -11.28
C THR A 433 28.26 5.08 -10.02
N ILE A 434 28.71 4.15 -9.21
CA ILE A 434 28.12 3.86 -7.89
C ILE A 434 29.21 3.82 -6.83
N SER A 435 28.83 4.28 -5.65
CA SER A 435 29.60 4.05 -4.42
C SER A 435 29.00 2.86 -3.68
N VAL A 436 29.85 2.00 -3.12
CA VAL A 436 29.45 0.75 -2.45
C VAL A 436 30.10 0.63 -1.09
N GLY A 437 29.28 0.34 -0.06
CA GLY A 437 29.76 -0.03 1.27
C GLY A 437 29.38 -1.46 1.62
N ILE A 438 30.33 -2.28 2.03
CA ILE A 438 30.15 -3.71 2.29
C ILE A 438 30.41 -4.05 3.74
N THR A 439 29.56 -4.90 4.30
CA THR A 439 29.75 -5.57 5.60
C THR A 439 29.59 -7.09 5.48
N LYS A 440 30.23 -7.85 6.34
CA LYS A 440 30.23 -9.32 6.31
C LYS A 440 29.70 -9.91 7.61
N PHE A 441 28.79 -10.86 7.48
CA PHE A 441 28.31 -11.67 8.60
C PHE A 441 29.16 -12.96 8.73
N PRO A 442 29.53 -13.38 9.94
CA PRO A 442 29.35 -12.74 11.25
C PRO A 442 30.51 -11.82 11.65
N ARG A 443 31.50 -11.62 10.77
CA ARG A 443 32.76 -10.94 11.07
C ARG A 443 32.57 -9.50 11.56
N ASP A 444 31.74 -8.73 10.87
CA ASP A 444 31.61 -7.28 11.10
C ASP A 444 30.42 -6.95 12.03
N ALA A 445 29.38 -7.81 12.04
CA ALA A 445 28.25 -7.72 12.94
C ALA A 445 27.42 -9.02 12.89
N THR A 446 26.55 -9.21 13.90
CA THR A 446 25.67 -10.37 14.02
C THR A 446 24.18 -10.03 14.00
N SER A 447 23.83 -8.76 13.95
CA SER A 447 22.45 -8.27 13.85
C SER A 447 22.21 -7.50 12.54
N ALA A 448 20.98 -7.55 12.02
CA ALA A 448 20.61 -6.85 10.80
C ALA A 448 20.86 -5.34 10.88
N GLY A 449 20.46 -4.73 12.00
CA GLY A 449 20.63 -3.28 12.21
C GLY A 449 22.11 -2.86 12.23
N GLU A 450 23.00 -3.66 12.82
CA GLU A 450 24.44 -3.36 12.83
C GLU A 450 25.08 -3.59 11.46
N LEU A 451 24.69 -4.67 10.75
CA LEU A 451 25.18 -4.92 9.40
C LEU A 451 24.84 -3.73 8.48
N LEU A 452 23.58 -3.29 8.46
CA LEU A 452 23.18 -2.15 7.64
C LEU A 452 23.89 -0.86 8.05
N LYS A 453 24.01 -0.60 9.35
CA LYS A 453 24.71 0.58 9.86
C LYS A 453 26.20 0.57 9.46
N ASN A 454 26.85 -0.59 9.50
CA ASN A 454 28.25 -0.71 9.12
C ASN A 454 28.44 -0.59 7.60
N ALA A 455 27.50 -1.13 6.80
CA ALA A 455 27.50 -0.94 5.36
C ALA A 455 27.32 0.54 4.99
N ASP A 456 26.47 1.27 5.71
CA ASP A 456 26.27 2.71 5.52
C ASP A 456 27.53 3.53 5.85
N LEU A 457 28.24 3.16 6.93
CA LEU A 457 29.54 3.77 7.25
C LEU A 457 30.58 3.55 6.16
N ALA A 458 30.64 2.34 5.61
CA ALA A 458 31.54 2.02 4.52
C ALA A 458 31.14 2.74 3.23
N LEU A 459 29.85 2.84 2.92
CA LEU A 459 29.32 3.60 1.79
C LEU A 459 29.65 5.09 1.91
N TYR A 460 29.45 5.64 3.11
CA TYR A 460 29.82 7.02 3.39
C TYR A 460 31.32 7.26 3.13
N ARG A 461 32.17 6.33 3.55
CA ARG A 461 33.61 6.39 3.29
C ARG A 461 33.92 6.32 1.78
N ALA A 462 33.22 5.46 1.04
CA ALA A 462 33.35 5.39 -0.41
C ALA A 462 33.04 6.74 -1.09
N LYS A 463 31.96 7.41 -0.63
CA LYS A 463 31.57 8.73 -1.13
C LYS A 463 32.60 9.82 -0.79
N SER A 464 33.16 9.80 0.42
CA SER A 464 34.15 10.79 0.87
C SER A 464 35.50 10.61 0.17
N ASP A 465 35.94 9.39 -0.10
CA ASP A 465 37.22 9.08 -0.72
C ASP A 465 37.23 9.31 -2.26
N GLY A 466 36.18 9.91 -2.82
CA GLY A 466 36.12 10.32 -4.22
C GLY A 466 35.10 9.57 -5.06
N ARG A 467 34.17 8.80 -4.44
CA ARG A 467 33.11 8.04 -5.13
C ARG A 467 33.63 6.93 -6.06
N ASP A 468 32.70 6.30 -6.82
CA ASP A 468 33.03 5.27 -7.83
C ASP A 468 33.97 4.19 -7.29
N ARG A 469 33.67 3.65 -6.15
CA ARG A 469 34.47 2.63 -5.47
C ARG A 469 33.70 1.77 -4.50
N VAL A 470 34.29 0.64 -4.20
CA VAL A 470 33.85 -0.32 -3.21
C VAL A 470 34.70 -0.18 -1.95
N VAL A 471 34.07 -0.02 -0.80
CA VAL A 471 34.73 0.05 0.51
C VAL A 471 34.15 -1.00 1.43
N HIS A 472 35.05 -1.80 2.03
CA HIS A 472 34.68 -2.75 3.07
C HIS A 472 34.71 -2.08 4.43
N PHE A 473 33.73 -2.40 5.25
CA PHE A 473 33.70 -1.91 6.61
C PHE A 473 34.93 -2.39 7.41
N VAL A 474 35.51 -1.49 8.15
CA VAL A 474 36.50 -1.76 9.19
C VAL A 474 36.09 -1.04 10.47
N PRO A 475 36.35 -1.60 11.68
CA PRO A 475 35.90 -1.04 12.96
C PRO A 475 36.33 0.42 13.17
N ASP A 476 37.49 0.81 12.63
CA ASP A 476 38.01 2.18 12.76
C ASP A 476 37.11 3.24 12.07
N MET A 477 36.27 2.85 11.14
CA MET A 477 35.33 3.79 10.51
C MET A 477 34.31 4.35 11.49
N ARG A 478 33.91 3.57 12.51
CA ARG A 478 33.01 4.07 13.55
C ARG A 478 33.68 5.16 14.39
N SER A 479 34.96 4.95 14.73
CA SER A 479 35.74 5.92 15.50
C SER A 479 36.04 7.17 14.68
N ALA A 480 36.38 7.01 13.40
CA ALA A 480 36.61 8.12 12.47
C ALA A 480 35.36 9.01 12.33
N LEU A 481 34.18 8.44 12.08
CA LEU A 481 32.95 9.23 11.99
C LEU A 481 32.63 9.97 13.29
N ARG A 482 32.79 9.33 14.46
CA ARG A 482 32.57 9.98 15.75
C ARG A 482 33.54 11.16 15.91
N ARG A 483 34.82 10.92 15.67
CA ARG A 483 35.86 11.95 15.73
C ARG A 483 35.55 13.13 14.80
N ARG A 484 35.08 12.85 13.57
CA ARG A 484 34.70 13.90 12.62
C ARG A 484 33.56 14.77 13.16
N VAL A 485 32.47 14.15 13.68
CA VAL A 485 31.35 14.89 14.24
C VAL A 485 31.78 15.73 15.44
N GLU A 486 32.62 15.16 16.31
CA GLU A 486 33.20 15.86 17.47
C GLU A 486 34.05 17.06 16.98
N LEU A 487 34.93 16.83 16.02
CA LEU A 487 35.82 17.87 15.48
C LEU A 487 35.02 19.01 14.80
N GLN A 488 33.96 18.69 14.06
CA GLN A 488 33.07 19.69 13.47
C GLN A 488 32.34 20.52 14.52
N HIS A 489 31.91 19.90 15.62
CA HIS A 489 31.28 20.59 16.74
C HIS A 489 32.29 21.53 17.43
N GLU A 490 33.51 21.02 17.72
CA GLU A 490 34.59 21.78 18.32
C GLU A 490 35.04 22.95 17.44
N ALA A 491 35.09 22.78 16.12
CA ALA A 491 35.44 23.80 15.16
C ALA A 491 34.40 24.97 15.12
N ARG A 492 33.11 24.66 15.21
CA ARG A 492 32.09 25.71 15.35
C ARG A 492 32.30 26.58 16.60
N HIS A 493 32.53 25.90 17.72
CA HIS A 493 32.86 26.60 18.96
C HIS A 493 34.20 27.35 18.85
N GLY A 494 35.20 26.76 18.21
CA GLY A 494 36.51 27.37 17.97
C GLY A 494 36.44 28.64 17.11
N LEU A 495 35.54 28.71 16.13
CA LEU A 495 35.27 29.94 15.36
C LEU A 495 34.73 31.04 16.24
N GLU A 496 33.73 30.74 17.08
CA GLU A 496 33.11 31.73 18.00
C GLU A 496 34.09 32.21 19.07
N SER A 497 34.99 31.32 19.51
CA SER A 497 35.98 31.58 20.57
C SER A 497 37.31 32.16 20.07
N GLY A 498 37.45 32.41 18.75
CA GLY A 498 38.68 32.98 18.19
C GLY A 498 39.90 32.04 18.22
N GLN A 499 39.68 30.74 18.23
CA GLN A 499 40.76 29.73 18.25
C GLN A 499 41.45 29.55 16.90
N PHE A 500 40.79 29.98 15.80
CA PHE A 500 41.41 29.97 14.49
C PHE A 500 42.30 31.20 14.31
N VAL A 501 43.51 30.93 13.84
CA VAL A 501 44.56 31.99 13.64
C VAL A 501 45.23 31.82 12.29
N LEU A 502 45.81 32.87 11.76
CA LEU A 502 46.58 32.79 10.50
C LEU A 502 48.06 32.75 10.80
N TYR A 503 48.75 31.90 10.07
CA TYR A 503 50.19 31.87 9.89
C TYR A 503 50.47 32.29 8.47
N PHE A 504 51.60 32.94 8.24
CA PHE A 504 51.93 33.49 6.96
C PHE A 504 53.26 32.89 6.46
N GLN A 505 53.24 32.44 5.24
CA GLN A 505 54.43 31.93 4.57
C GLN A 505 54.85 32.89 3.46
N PRO A 506 56.13 33.32 3.40
CA PRO A 506 56.58 34.28 2.41
C PRO A 506 56.63 33.66 1.01
N ILE A 507 56.19 34.46 0.02
CA ILE A 507 56.29 34.23 -1.40
C ILE A 507 57.28 35.24 -1.94
N ILE A 508 58.43 34.75 -2.45
CA ILE A 508 59.54 35.54 -2.91
C ILE A 508 59.45 35.76 -4.41
N ALA A 509 59.50 36.98 -4.87
CA ALA A 509 59.57 37.31 -6.27
C ALA A 509 60.97 37.06 -6.85
N ALA A 510 61.08 36.65 -8.09
CA ALA A 510 62.35 36.55 -8.80
C ALA A 510 63.08 37.90 -8.96
N ASP A 511 62.30 38.98 -8.99
CA ASP A 511 62.81 40.36 -8.95
C ASP A 511 62.94 40.81 -7.47
N PRO A 512 64.19 41.00 -6.97
CA PRO A 512 64.40 41.32 -5.56
C PRO A 512 63.93 42.74 -5.17
N LYS A 513 63.53 43.56 -6.14
CA LYS A 513 62.94 44.89 -5.87
C LYS A 513 61.48 44.87 -5.52
N ARG A 514 60.82 43.72 -5.73
CA ARG A 514 59.40 43.58 -5.38
C ARG A 514 59.27 43.21 -3.92
N PRO A 515 58.28 43.81 -3.22
CA PRO A 515 58.03 43.47 -1.84
C PRO A 515 57.54 42.01 -1.71
N LEU A 516 57.80 41.41 -0.55
CA LEU A 516 57.35 40.04 -0.22
C LEU A 516 55.84 39.96 -0.24
N SER A 517 55.33 38.90 -0.83
CA SER A 517 53.94 38.47 -0.68
C SER A 517 53.87 37.34 0.34
N PHE A 518 52.70 37.04 0.82
CA PHE A 518 52.51 36.02 1.84
C PHE A 518 51.28 35.14 1.50
N GLU A 519 51.38 33.86 1.75
CA GLU A 519 50.19 33.00 1.81
C GLU A 519 49.72 32.89 3.24
N ALA A 520 48.43 33.17 3.47
CA ALA A 520 47.76 33.05 4.75
C ALA A 520 47.26 31.63 4.96
N LEU A 521 47.92 30.92 5.84
CA LEU A 521 47.67 29.53 6.14
C LEU A 521 46.94 29.39 7.48
N LEU A 522 45.73 28.82 7.43
CA LEU A 522 44.90 28.61 8.61
C LEU A 522 45.56 27.68 9.63
N ARG A 523 45.48 28.00 10.90
CA ARG A 523 45.87 27.13 12.02
C ARG A 523 44.76 27.17 13.07
N TRP A 524 44.60 26.08 13.76
CA TRP A 524 43.63 26.00 14.85
C TRP A 524 44.38 25.82 16.18
N LYS A 525 44.31 26.78 17.06
CA LYS A 525 44.78 26.70 18.46
C LYS A 525 43.80 25.89 19.27
N HIS A 526 43.85 24.59 19.13
CA HIS A 526 42.93 23.68 19.78
C HIS A 526 43.24 23.54 21.27
N PRO A 527 42.24 23.71 22.20
CA PRO A 527 42.51 23.71 23.64
C PRO A 527 43.21 22.46 24.17
N ALA A 528 42.90 21.28 23.61
CA ALA A 528 43.43 20.00 24.06
C ALA A 528 44.59 19.47 23.19
N GLN A 529 44.63 19.83 21.92
CA GLN A 529 45.56 19.22 20.92
C GLN A 529 46.68 20.21 20.50
N GLY A 530 46.65 21.44 20.98
CA GLY A 530 47.61 22.47 20.62
C GLY A 530 47.39 23.09 19.24
N LEU A 531 48.44 23.39 18.50
CA LEU A 531 48.36 24.04 17.21
C LEU A 531 48.16 23.01 16.10
N LEU A 532 46.97 22.97 15.53
CA LEU A 532 46.60 22.04 14.44
C LEU A 532 46.80 22.71 13.07
N THR A 533 47.30 21.92 12.10
CA THR A 533 47.40 22.31 10.70
C THR A 533 46.14 21.88 9.93
N PRO A 534 45.82 22.45 8.73
CA PRO A 534 44.63 22.11 7.95
C PRO A 534 44.46 20.61 7.71
N GLY A 535 45.50 19.86 7.39
CA GLY A 535 45.42 18.42 7.17
C GLY A 535 44.98 17.61 8.41
N GLN A 536 45.12 18.18 9.63
CA GLN A 536 44.66 17.53 10.87
C GLN A 536 43.21 17.77 11.19
N PHE A 537 42.57 18.74 10.53
CA PHE A 537 41.15 19.06 10.64
C PHE A 537 40.45 19.23 9.29
N GLU A 538 40.98 18.60 8.24
CA GLU A 538 40.42 18.63 6.87
C GLU A 538 38.93 18.18 6.87
N GLU A 539 38.60 17.22 7.73
CA GLU A 539 37.22 16.71 7.92
C GLU A 539 36.21 17.80 8.35
N VAL A 540 36.68 18.94 8.88
CA VAL A 540 35.85 20.10 9.21
C VAL A 540 35.34 20.77 7.93
N MET A 541 36.14 20.79 6.87
CA MET A 541 35.83 21.43 5.59
C MET A 541 34.86 20.63 4.73
N ASP A 542 34.52 19.39 5.11
CA ASP A 542 33.53 18.58 4.41
C ASP A 542 32.08 19.03 4.69
N ASP A 543 31.82 19.80 5.75
CA ASP A 543 30.54 20.48 5.94
C ASP A 543 30.58 21.83 5.17
N PRO A 544 29.81 21.99 4.06
CA PRO A 544 29.89 23.19 3.24
C PRO A 544 29.56 24.48 3.99
N ARG A 545 28.67 24.42 5.00
CA ARG A 545 28.31 25.59 5.80
C ARG A 545 29.44 25.99 6.75
N LEU A 546 30.06 25.00 7.38
CA LEU A 546 31.19 25.25 8.27
C LEU A 546 32.40 25.70 7.46
N ALA A 547 32.69 25.09 6.33
CA ALA A 547 33.75 25.50 5.41
C ALA A 547 33.60 26.96 4.96
N SER A 548 32.38 27.36 4.53
CA SER A 548 32.10 28.76 4.17
C SER A 548 32.21 29.72 5.35
N SER A 549 31.85 29.29 6.57
CA SER A 549 32.03 30.11 7.79
C SER A 549 33.50 30.30 8.13
N VAL A 550 34.29 29.22 8.05
CA VAL A 550 35.76 29.25 8.22
C VAL A 550 36.40 30.14 7.15
N GLY A 551 36.04 29.93 5.85
CA GLY A 551 36.54 30.75 4.75
C GLY A 551 36.25 32.22 4.92
N SER A 552 35.04 32.58 5.36
CA SER A 552 34.66 33.96 5.67
C SER A 552 35.54 34.55 6.77
N HIS A 553 35.78 33.79 7.83
CA HIS A 553 36.62 34.19 8.97
C HIS A 553 38.10 34.36 8.55
N VAL A 554 38.63 33.44 7.73
CA VAL A 554 39.98 33.50 7.17
C VAL A 554 40.19 34.76 6.31
N ILE A 555 39.25 35.08 5.43
CA ILE A 555 39.29 36.26 4.57
C ILE A 555 39.27 37.54 5.46
N GLU A 556 38.40 37.61 6.45
CA GLU A 556 38.34 38.78 7.34
C GLU A 556 39.64 38.95 8.15
N MET A 557 40.20 37.85 8.67
CA MET A 557 41.45 37.89 9.41
C MET A 557 42.63 38.34 8.50
N ALA A 558 42.68 37.82 7.26
CA ALA A 558 43.74 38.18 6.30
C ALA A 558 43.69 39.68 5.92
N ILE A 559 42.48 40.21 5.65
CA ILE A 559 42.27 41.63 5.34
C ILE A 559 42.58 42.50 6.54
N ARG A 560 42.20 42.11 7.75
CA ARG A 560 42.54 42.82 8.98
C ARG A 560 44.02 42.85 9.22
N GLN A 561 44.74 41.74 8.97
CA GLN A 561 46.21 41.70 9.08
C GLN A 561 46.87 42.60 8.04
N ALA A 562 46.38 42.64 6.80
CA ALA A 562 46.84 43.56 5.79
C ALA A 562 46.67 45.03 6.24
N ALA A 563 45.54 45.39 6.83
CA ALA A 563 45.29 46.70 7.37
C ALA A 563 46.30 47.07 8.50
N THR A 564 46.54 46.10 9.41
CA THR A 564 47.54 46.28 10.51
C THR A 564 48.95 46.52 9.91
N TRP A 565 49.43 45.73 8.98
CA TRP A 565 50.73 45.91 8.36
C TRP A 565 50.83 47.24 7.59
N MET A 566 49.77 47.68 6.92
CA MET A 566 49.70 49.00 6.30
C MET A 566 49.78 50.15 7.32
N ALA A 567 49.08 50.03 8.42
CA ALA A 567 49.12 51.05 9.48
C ALA A 567 50.49 51.13 10.16
N GLU A 568 51.20 50.01 10.25
CA GLU A 568 52.57 49.94 10.76
C GLU A 568 53.65 50.38 9.71
N GLY A 569 53.20 50.73 8.48
CA GLY A 569 54.10 51.18 7.43
C GLY A 569 54.94 50.09 6.80
N LYS A 570 54.57 48.83 6.99
CA LYS A 570 55.27 47.68 6.39
C LYS A 570 55.01 47.60 4.90
N GLU A 571 56.06 47.48 4.11
CA GLU A 571 55.95 47.21 2.69
C GLU A 571 55.77 45.71 2.42
N PHE A 572 54.62 45.33 1.90
CA PHE A 572 54.34 43.96 1.44
C PHE A 572 53.64 43.99 0.10
N GLY A 573 53.70 42.86 -0.62
CA GLY A 573 53.03 42.65 -1.90
C GLY A 573 51.56 42.35 -1.70
N ARG A 574 51.19 41.08 -1.67
CA ARG A 574 49.83 40.61 -1.46
C ARG A 574 49.76 39.56 -0.34
N ILE A 575 48.60 39.45 0.26
CA ILE A 575 48.26 38.28 1.08
C ILE A 575 47.36 37.38 0.24
N ALA A 576 47.78 36.13 0.01
CA ALA A 576 47.02 35.11 -0.66
C ALA A 576 46.20 34.31 0.33
N VAL A 577 44.96 34.00 -0.03
CA VAL A 577 44.00 33.32 0.82
C VAL A 577 43.35 32.18 0.05
N ASN A 578 43.40 30.96 0.58
CA ASN A 578 42.74 29.79 0.02
C ASN A 578 41.24 29.90 0.12
N VAL A 579 40.51 29.64 -0.98
CA VAL A 579 39.05 29.60 -1.03
C VAL A 579 38.59 28.25 -1.57
N VAL A 580 37.49 27.75 -1.01
CA VAL A 580 36.90 26.46 -1.38
C VAL A 580 35.60 26.63 -2.16
N SER A 581 35.12 25.55 -2.83
CA SER A 581 33.90 25.60 -3.62
C SER A 581 32.68 26.12 -2.84
N ALA A 582 32.62 25.83 -1.54
CA ALA A 582 31.54 26.31 -0.64
C ALA A 582 31.47 27.85 -0.55
N ASP A 583 32.59 28.54 -0.68
CA ASP A 583 32.66 30.00 -0.63
C ASP A 583 31.96 30.66 -1.82
N PHE A 584 31.96 29.98 -2.97
CA PHE A 584 31.28 30.45 -4.19
C PHE A 584 29.77 30.14 -4.18
N THR A 585 29.37 29.04 -3.53
CA THR A 585 27.97 28.55 -3.56
C THR A 585 27.13 29.11 -2.40
N ILE A 586 27.74 29.35 -1.25
CA ILE A 586 27.07 29.85 -0.04
C ILE A 586 27.38 31.35 0.14
N GLY A 587 26.52 32.17 -0.44
CA GLY A 587 26.69 33.64 -0.41
C GLY A 587 27.61 34.13 -1.54
N CYS A 588 27.58 35.46 -1.76
CA CYS A 588 28.37 36.04 -2.83
C CYS A 588 29.78 36.38 -2.31
N LEU A 589 30.79 35.56 -2.60
CA LEU A 589 32.19 35.78 -2.20
C LEU A 589 32.70 37.18 -2.62
N ALA A 590 32.41 37.61 -3.86
CA ALA A 590 32.79 38.94 -4.34
C ALA A 590 32.20 40.06 -3.48
N THR A 591 30.96 39.96 -3.07
CA THR A 591 30.32 40.97 -2.18
C THR A 591 30.92 40.96 -0.78
N ARG A 592 31.25 39.78 -0.24
CA ARG A 592 31.94 39.67 1.07
C ARG A 592 33.32 40.30 1.02
N LEU A 593 34.12 40.01 0.01
CA LEU A 593 35.42 40.58 -0.22
C LEU A 593 35.34 42.10 -0.32
N GLN A 594 34.44 42.63 -1.15
CA GLN A 594 34.23 44.08 -1.31
C GLN A 594 33.87 44.76 0.03
N ALA A 595 32.95 44.15 0.78
CA ALA A 595 32.55 44.72 2.07
C ALA A 595 33.69 44.72 3.10
N SER A 596 34.45 43.62 3.18
CA SER A 596 35.58 43.53 4.12
C SER A 596 36.75 44.45 3.72
N LEU A 597 37.10 44.55 2.46
CA LEU A 597 38.14 45.49 1.96
C LEU A 597 37.74 46.94 2.26
N ALA A 598 36.48 47.30 2.03
CA ALA A 598 35.97 48.63 2.34
C ALA A 598 35.99 48.93 3.87
N ARG A 599 35.57 47.97 4.69
CA ARG A 599 35.55 48.09 6.15
C ARG A 599 36.91 48.38 6.75
N TYR A 600 37.96 47.71 6.26
CA TYR A 600 39.30 47.81 6.79
C TYR A 600 40.20 48.76 5.97
N HIS A 601 39.63 49.43 4.97
CA HIS A 601 40.34 50.37 4.10
C HIS A 601 41.58 49.80 3.40
N VAL A 602 41.50 48.48 3.03
CA VAL A 602 42.57 47.78 2.35
C VAL A 602 42.35 47.81 0.82
N PRO A 603 43.36 48.25 0.01
CA PRO A 603 43.26 48.20 -1.41
C PRO A 603 43.15 46.74 -1.89
N ALA A 604 42.25 46.47 -2.87
CA ALA A 604 42.05 45.14 -3.41
C ALA A 604 43.34 44.52 -4.01
N SER A 605 44.23 45.37 -4.48
CA SER A 605 45.57 44.96 -5.00
C SER A 605 46.48 44.32 -3.94
N LYS A 606 46.13 44.40 -2.67
CA LYS A 606 46.85 43.76 -1.55
C LYS A 606 46.37 42.35 -1.25
N LEU A 607 45.32 41.87 -1.94
CA LEU A 607 44.75 40.56 -1.73
C LEU A 607 44.89 39.67 -3.01
N CYS A 608 45.11 38.38 -2.79
CA CYS A 608 45.03 37.33 -3.79
C CYS A 608 44.10 36.24 -3.26
N ILE A 609 43.22 35.66 -4.08
CA ILE A 609 42.52 34.44 -3.78
C ILE A 609 43.13 33.26 -4.50
N GLU A 610 43.27 32.15 -3.81
CA GLU A 610 43.80 30.89 -4.37
C GLU A 610 42.68 29.88 -4.49
N VAL A 611 42.56 29.26 -5.66
CA VAL A 611 41.50 28.33 -6.03
C VAL A 611 42.15 27.08 -6.59
N THR A 612 41.82 25.93 -6.05
CA THR A 612 42.31 24.65 -6.59
C THR A 612 41.57 24.24 -7.85
N GLU A 613 42.17 23.39 -8.68
CA GLU A 613 41.52 22.84 -9.89
C GLU A 613 40.17 22.18 -9.63
N ARG A 614 39.93 21.60 -8.43
CA ARG A 614 38.71 20.93 -8.05
C ARG A 614 37.47 21.84 -8.05
N VAL A 615 37.63 23.13 -7.87
CA VAL A 615 36.56 24.11 -7.90
C VAL A 615 35.85 24.15 -9.27
N PHE A 616 36.56 23.79 -10.36
CA PHE A 616 36.03 23.79 -11.74
C PHE A 616 35.26 22.52 -12.13
N LEU A 617 35.17 21.52 -11.25
CA LEU A 617 34.57 20.22 -11.56
C LEU A 617 33.09 20.09 -11.11
N GLY A 618 32.51 21.07 -10.42
CA GLY A 618 31.17 21.01 -9.82
C GLY A 618 30.04 21.53 -10.72
N ALA A 619 28.81 21.15 -10.38
CA ALA A 619 27.63 21.81 -10.91
C ALA A 619 27.64 23.28 -10.48
N GLY A 620 27.54 24.20 -11.42
CA GLY A 620 27.59 25.63 -11.13
C GLY A 620 28.84 26.37 -11.64
N VAL A 621 29.62 25.76 -12.49
CA VAL A 621 30.85 26.35 -13.12
C VAL A 621 30.56 27.74 -13.68
N THR A 622 29.42 27.99 -14.27
CA THR A 622 29.02 29.31 -14.79
C THR A 622 28.94 30.36 -13.67
N ASN A 623 28.35 30.01 -12.53
CA ASN A 623 28.23 30.91 -11.38
C ASN A 623 29.60 31.21 -10.75
N ILE A 624 30.49 30.22 -10.75
CA ILE A 624 31.87 30.38 -10.27
C ILE A 624 32.66 31.30 -11.20
N ALA A 625 32.51 31.14 -12.52
CA ALA A 625 33.14 32.03 -13.49
C ALA A 625 32.71 33.50 -13.32
N GLU A 626 31.41 33.74 -13.18
CA GLU A 626 30.89 35.08 -12.92
C GLU A 626 31.41 35.68 -11.61
N ALA A 627 31.47 34.86 -10.56
CA ALA A 627 31.99 35.31 -9.26
C ALA A 627 33.47 35.69 -9.37
N MET A 628 34.30 34.89 -10.09
CA MET A 628 35.68 35.17 -10.33
C MET A 628 35.91 36.44 -11.16
N HIS A 629 35.13 36.65 -12.22
CA HIS A 629 35.16 37.90 -13.00
C HIS A 629 34.83 39.10 -12.13
N ARG A 630 33.86 38.99 -11.25
CA ARG A 630 33.54 40.08 -10.30
C ARG A 630 34.66 40.36 -9.30
N ILE A 631 35.33 39.30 -8.81
CA ILE A 631 36.47 39.42 -7.88
C ILE A 631 37.66 40.09 -8.59
N ASN A 632 37.99 39.65 -9.82
CA ASN A 632 39.06 40.24 -10.61
C ASN A 632 38.73 41.73 -10.95
N ALA A 633 37.47 42.04 -11.27
CA ALA A 633 37.02 43.43 -11.50
C ALA A 633 37.17 44.37 -10.28
N LEU A 634 37.16 43.80 -9.04
CA LEU A 634 37.49 44.55 -7.83
C LEU A 634 38.99 44.89 -7.72
N GLY A 635 39.85 44.23 -8.52
CA GLY A 635 41.31 44.34 -8.47
C GLY A 635 41.98 43.34 -7.53
N VAL A 636 41.26 42.32 -7.07
CA VAL A 636 41.81 41.20 -6.33
C VAL A 636 42.42 40.20 -7.34
N GLU A 637 43.67 39.78 -7.07
CA GLU A 637 44.37 38.80 -7.89
C GLU A 637 43.72 37.38 -7.72
N VAL A 638 43.63 36.60 -8.78
CA VAL A 638 43.15 35.23 -8.76
C VAL A 638 44.28 34.29 -9.11
N ALA A 639 44.66 33.38 -8.22
CA ALA A 639 45.66 32.35 -8.45
C ALA A 639 45.01 30.97 -8.56
N LEU A 640 45.45 30.17 -9.52
CA LEU A 640 45.11 28.77 -9.65
C LEU A 640 46.13 27.91 -8.91
N ASP A 641 45.68 27.21 -7.90
CA ASP A 641 46.52 26.40 -7.01
C ASP A 641 46.54 24.92 -7.39
N ASP A 642 47.59 24.19 -6.95
CA ASP A 642 47.85 22.77 -7.20
C ASP A 642 47.81 22.40 -8.69
N PHE A 643 48.31 23.30 -9.59
CA PHE A 643 48.18 23.10 -11.02
C PHE A 643 49.10 21.96 -11.53
N GLY A 644 48.46 21.05 -12.29
CA GLY A 644 49.09 19.87 -12.89
C GLY A 644 48.73 18.56 -12.25
N THR A 645 47.96 18.57 -11.13
CA THR A 645 47.57 17.34 -10.43
C THR A 645 46.32 16.66 -11.01
N GLY A 646 45.62 17.28 -12.01
CA GLY A 646 44.72 16.41 -12.66
C GLY A 646 43.54 16.90 -13.50
N TYR A 647 42.93 18.05 -13.39
CA TYR A 647 41.58 18.22 -13.97
C TYR A 647 41.35 19.55 -14.74
N ALA A 648 42.20 20.55 -14.61
CA ALA A 648 42.01 21.77 -15.37
C ALA A 648 42.42 21.59 -16.85
N SER A 649 41.45 21.76 -17.73
CA SER A 649 41.76 21.83 -19.16
C SER A 649 42.24 23.25 -19.54
N LEU A 650 43.01 23.35 -20.62
CA LEU A 650 43.39 24.65 -21.21
C LEU A 650 42.18 25.54 -21.52
N THR A 651 41.00 24.92 -21.70
CA THR A 651 39.73 25.63 -21.89
C THR A 651 39.32 26.40 -20.63
N HIS A 652 39.55 25.83 -19.46
CA HIS A 652 39.27 26.49 -18.17
C HIS A 652 40.19 27.67 -17.93
N LEU A 653 41.50 27.52 -18.19
CA LEU A 653 42.47 28.64 -18.08
C LEU A 653 42.09 29.82 -18.96
N LYS A 654 41.45 29.59 -20.10
CA LYS A 654 40.99 30.66 -21.01
C LYS A 654 39.64 31.26 -20.56
N ALA A 655 38.82 30.50 -19.90
CA ALA A 655 37.46 30.92 -19.52
C ALA A 655 37.42 31.71 -18.21
N PHE A 656 38.42 31.51 -17.33
CA PHE A 656 38.46 32.17 -16.00
C PHE A 656 39.50 33.28 -15.96
N PRO A 657 39.28 34.37 -15.23
CA PRO A 657 40.19 35.50 -15.11
C PRO A 657 41.32 35.15 -14.11
N ILE A 658 42.23 34.26 -14.53
CA ILE A 658 43.35 33.83 -13.70
C ILE A 658 44.54 34.74 -13.98
N ASP A 659 45.23 35.17 -12.93
CA ASP A 659 46.39 36.07 -12.98
C ASP A 659 47.70 35.30 -12.71
N ARG A 660 47.59 34.13 -12.01
CA ARG A 660 48.72 33.37 -11.52
C ARG A 660 48.47 31.89 -11.55
N LEU A 661 49.53 31.10 -11.90
CA LEU A 661 49.58 29.66 -11.73
C LEU A 661 50.53 29.29 -10.60
N LYS A 662 50.14 28.39 -9.69
CA LYS A 662 50.97 27.82 -8.65
C LYS A 662 51.31 26.38 -9.04
N ILE A 663 52.59 26.03 -9.13
CA ILE A 663 53.03 24.67 -9.43
C ILE A 663 53.00 23.89 -8.12
N ASP A 664 52.25 22.78 -8.12
CA ASP A 664 52.13 21.93 -6.93
C ASP A 664 53.51 21.43 -6.46
N ARG A 665 53.67 21.40 -5.13
CA ARG A 665 54.91 21.00 -4.45
C ARG A 665 55.43 19.63 -4.87
N THR A 666 54.55 18.67 -5.21
CA THR A 666 54.94 17.29 -5.56
C THR A 666 55.85 17.29 -6.79
N PHE A 667 55.53 18.10 -7.82
CA PHE A 667 56.37 18.23 -8.98
C PHE A 667 57.69 18.93 -8.69
N VAL A 668 57.68 19.94 -7.82
CA VAL A 668 58.89 20.71 -7.46
C VAL A 668 59.85 19.86 -6.61
N GLN A 669 59.33 19.08 -5.68
CA GLN A 669 60.13 18.18 -4.85
C GLN A 669 60.82 17.10 -5.66
N ASP A 670 60.09 16.49 -6.60
CA ASP A 670 60.58 15.33 -7.37
C ASP A 670 61.39 15.71 -8.62
N MET A 671 61.46 16.98 -9.03
CA MET A 671 61.97 17.39 -10.32
C MET A 671 63.48 17.11 -10.54
N HIS A 672 64.25 16.84 -9.49
CA HIS A 672 65.67 16.45 -9.60
C HIS A 672 65.82 14.94 -9.82
N GLU A 673 64.92 14.14 -9.33
CA GLU A 673 65.00 12.67 -9.38
C GLU A 673 64.12 12.11 -10.50
N ASN A 674 63.08 12.84 -10.92
CA ASN A 674 62.09 12.40 -11.88
C ASN A 674 62.05 13.36 -13.11
N ASN A 675 62.49 12.86 -14.27
CA ASN A 675 62.45 13.61 -15.51
C ASN A 675 61.03 14.00 -15.97
N ASP A 676 60.02 13.24 -15.62
CA ASP A 676 58.63 13.56 -15.95
C ASP A 676 58.16 14.77 -15.15
N SER A 677 58.45 14.82 -13.83
CA SER A 677 58.17 15.98 -12.97
C SER A 677 58.88 17.24 -13.49
N LEU A 678 60.16 17.11 -13.90
CA LEU A 678 60.91 18.21 -14.50
C LEU A 678 60.28 18.72 -15.80
N SER A 679 59.82 17.80 -16.64
CA SER A 679 59.15 18.13 -17.91
C SER A 679 57.82 18.83 -17.69
N ILE A 680 57.04 18.39 -16.67
CA ILE A 680 55.78 19.03 -16.25
C ILE A 680 56.04 20.45 -15.75
N VAL A 681 57.00 20.65 -14.84
CA VAL A 681 57.37 21.98 -14.34
C VAL A 681 57.76 22.92 -15.48
N LYS A 682 58.59 22.47 -16.43
CA LYS A 682 58.96 23.25 -17.63
C LYS A 682 57.75 23.63 -18.47
N ALA A 683 56.85 22.66 -18.70
CA ALA A 683 55.65 22.88 -19.49
C ALA A 683 54.72 23.92 -18.82
N ILE A 684 54.54 23.85 -17.48
CA ILE A 684 53.72 24.79 -16.73
C ILE A 684 54.31 26.20 -16.79
N VAL A 685 55.63 26.35 -16.60
CA VAL A 685 56.30 27.67 -16.67
C VAL A 685 56.14 28.28 -18.07
N GLN A 686 56.36 27.49 -19.13
CA GLN A 686 56.20 27.94 -20.53
C GLN A 686 54.72 28.30 -20.84
N LEU A 687 53.80 27.52 -20.37
CA LEU A 687 52.36 27.78 -20.52
C LEU A 687 51.99 29.11 -19.86
N GLY A 688 52.41 29.34 -18.60
CA GLY A 688 52.20 30.60 -17.90
C GLY A 688 52.76 31.79 -18.67
N GLN A 689 53.97 31.70 -19.11
CA GLN A 689 54.59 32.73 -19.93
C GLN A 689 53.85 33.01 -21.24
N SER A 690 53.40 31.96 -21.92
CA SER A 690 52.68 32.08 -23.19
C SER A 690 51.29 32.71 -23.02
N LEU A 691 50.66 32.50 -21.88
CA LEU A 691 49.34 33.07 -21.51
C LEU A 691 49.44 34.43 -20.78
N GLY A 692 50.64 34.91 -20.49
CA GLY A 692 50.87 36.15 -19.73
C GLY A 692 50.57 36.03 -18.24
N LEU A 693 50.51 34.80 -17.71
CA LEU A 693 50.24 34.51 -16.31
C LEU A 693 51.54 34.50 -15.50
N ARG A 694 51.49 34.95 -14.27
CA ARG A 694 52.59 34.78 -13.33
C ARG A 694 52.67 33.34 -12.85
N VAL A 695 53.85 32.81 -12.66
CA VAL A 695 54.07 31.45 -12.17
C VAL A 695 54.75 31.51 -10.81
N THR A 696 54.25 30.78 -9.85
CA THR A 696 54.83 30.54 -8.54
C THR A 696 55.14 29.07 -8.37
N ALA A 697 56.35 28.74 -7.96
CA ALA A 697 56.71 27.37 -7.60
C ALA A 697 56.59 27.17 -6.09
N GLU A 698 55.88 26.11 -5.70
CA GLU A 698 55.69 25.75 -4.29
C GLU A 698 56.62 24.63 -3.86
N GLY A 699 56.79 24.51 -2.52
CA GLY A 699 57.57 23.42 -1.95
C GLY A 699 59.07 23.46 -2.30
N VAL A 700 59.64 24.64 -2.53
CA VAL A 700 61.09 24.79 -2.71
C VAL A 700 61.78 24.52 -1.38
N GLU A 701 62.61 23.45 -1.32
CA GLU A 701 63.26 22.98 -0.10
C GLU A 701 64.77 23.22 -0.09
N ASN A 702 65.39 23.43 -1.26
CA ASN A 702 66.84 23.58 -1.39
C ASN A 702 67.22 24.62 -2.44
N PHE A 703 68.51 25.00 -2.42
CA PHE A 703 69.12 25.97 -3.36
C PHE A 703 69.10 25.51 -4.81
N ASP A 704 69.29 24.25 -5.05
CA ASP A 704 69.38 23.71 -6.42
C ASP A 704 68.03 23.77 -7.11
N GLN A 705 66.93 23.45 -6.40
CA GLN A 705 65.54 23.63 -6.86
C GLN A 705 65.28 25.10 -7.20
N PHE A 706 65.66 26.03 -6.32
CA PHE A 706 65.49 27.46 -6.54
C PHE A 706 66.18 27.92 -7.81
N VAL A 707 67.50 27.62 -7.99
CA VAL A 707 68.26 28.00 -9.14
C VAL A 707 67.70 27.42 -10.45
N LEU A 708 67.31 26.18 -10.43
CA LEU A 708 66.70 25.52 -11.58
C LEU A 708 65.43 26.19 -12.00
N LEU A 709 64.51 26.43 -11.09
CA LEU A 709 63.23 27.13 -11.31
C LEU A 709 63.42 28.56 -11.81
N GLN A 710 64.40 29.29 -11.23
CA GLN A 710 64.73 30.62 -11.65
C GLN A 710 65.30 30.60 -13.10
N SER A 711 66.11 29.62 -13.45
CA SER A 711 66.67 29.46 -14.81
C SER A 711 65.59 29.17 -15.86
N MET A 712 64.51 28.52 -15.46
CA MET A 712 63.31 28.28 -16.32
C MET A 712 62.44 29.52 -16.50
N GLY A 713 62.66 30.58 -15.72
CA GLY A 713 61.93 31.83 -15.78
C GLY A 713 60.69 31.81 -14.89
N CYS A 714 60.68 31.04 -13.81
CA CYS A 714 59.63 31.09 -12.78
C CYS A 714 59.64 32.46 -12.09
N GLY A 715 58.47 33.08 -11.92
CA GLY A 715 58.35 34.45 -11.46
C GLY A 715 58.32 34.62 -9.94
N SER A 716 58.01 33.60 -9.18
CA SER A 716 57.92 33.61 -7.70
C SER A 716 58.19 32.24 -7.11
N PHE A 717 58.59 32.17 -5.85
CA PHE A 717 59.02 30.96 -5.16
C PHE A 717 58.51 30.94 -3.74
N GLN A 718 58.09 29.79 -3.27
CA GLN A 718 57.62 29.53 -1.93
C GLN A 718 58.10 28.17 -1.44
N GLY A 719 58.51 28.07 -0.19
CA GLY A 719 58.93 26.81 0.40
C GLY A 719 59.77 26.96 1.65
N PHE A 720 60.10 25.85 2.27
CA PHE A 720 60.84 25.75 3.52
C PHE A 720 62.30 26.20 3.38
N TYR A 721 62.81 26.21 2.15
CA TYR A 721 64.11 26.78 1.87
C TYR A 721 64.18 28.24 2.31
N PHE A 722 63.09 29.00 2.16
CA PHE A 722 63.04 30.41 2.54
C PHE A 722 62.55 30.57 3.98
N SER A 723 61.34 30.06 4.27
CA SER A 723 60.78 30.06 5.61
C SER A 723 59.63 29.08 5.73
N PRO A 724 59.44 28.39 6.87
CA PRO A 724 58.16 27.78 7.22
C PRO A 724 57.10 28.88 7.48
N PRO A 725 55.83 28.53 7.50
CA PRO A 725 54.76 29.42 7.93
C PRO A 725 55.00 29.91 9.37
N ARG A 726 54.86 31.24 9.63
CA ARG A 726 55.07 31.86 10.92
C ARG A 726 53.88 32.68 11.38
N GLY A 727 53.76 32.88 12.68
CA GLY A 727 52.78 33.80 13.23
C GLY A 727 53.05 35.24 12.83
N PRO A 728 52.02 36.13 12.82
CA PRO A 728 52.19 37.51 12.43
C PRO A 728 53.22 38.26 13.30
N ASP A 729 53.32 37.95 14.58
CA ASP A 729 54.29 38.55 15.51
C ASP A 729 55.73 38.13 15.22
N GLU A 730 55.95 36.96 14.69
CA GLU A 730 57.28 36.45 14.29
C GLU A 730 57.78 37.06 12.98
N LEU A 731 56.87 37.70 12.24
CA LEU A 731 57.19 38.40 10.98
C LEU A 731 57.41 39.90 11.16
N GLU A 732 57.35 40.43 12.39
CA GLU A 732 57.54 41.86 12.67
C GLU A 732 58.93 42.39 12.24
N ASN A 733 59.95 41.54 12.31
CA ASN A 733 61.34 41.89 11.93
C ASN A 733 61.78 41.20 10.66
N PHE A 734 60.84 40.65 9.85
CA PHE A 734 61.16 39.86 8.67
C PHE A 734 61.33 40.74 7.45
N GLU A 735 62.57 41.24 7.23
CA GLU A 735 62.94 41.98 6.02
C GLU A 735 63.38 41.05 4.90
N ALA A 736 63.25 41.50 3.62
CA ALA A 736 63.72 40.74 2.45
C ALA A 736 65.27 40.45 2.53
N GLY A 737 66.00 41.21 3.35
CA GLY A 737 67.40 40.97 3.64
C GLY A 737 67.70 39.82 4.58
N ASP A 738 66.74 39.42 5.45
CA ASP A 738 66.86 38.26 6.35
C ASP A 738 66.67 36.93 5.60
N LEU A 739 66.03 36.99 4.44
CA LEU A 739 66.02 35.93 3.42
C LEU A 739 67.32 35.90 2.65
N SER A 740 68.47 36.27 3.32
CA SER A 740 69.75 36.00 2.70
C SER A 740 69.70 34.57 2.21
N ILE A 741 69.58 34.48 0.88
CA ILE A 741 69.87 33.26 0.14
C ILE A 741 71.00 32.62 0.88
N ARG A 742 70.81 31.56 1.65
CA ARG A 742 71.85 30.78 2.30
C ARG A 742 72.66 30.21 1.12
N ARG A 743 73.51 31.04 0.54
CA ARG A 743 74.55 30.55 -0.42
C ARG A 743 75.32 29.52 0.36
N PRO A 744 75.34 28.26 -0.07
CA PRO A 744 76.35 27.39 0.48
C PRO A 744 77.67 28.13 0.33
N ALA A 745 78.39 28.22 1.46
CA ALA A 745 79.77 28.78 1.39
C ALA A 745 80.43 28.18 0.20
N ALA A 746 80.84 29.05 -0.75
CA ALA A 746 81.49 28.60 -1.95
C ALA A 746 82.65 27.74 -1.49
N GLN A 747 82.53 26.39 -1.67
CA GLN A 747 83.74 25.60 -1.70
C GLN A 747 84.54 26.12 -2.88
N ALA A 748 85.62 26.83 -2.53
CA ALA A 748 86.62 27.24 -3.43
C ALA A 748 87.16 25.99 -4.12
N PHE A 749 86.73 25.75 -5.37
CA PHE A 749 87.48 24.89 -6.28
C PHE A 749 88.66 25.74 -6.73
N GLY A 750 89.80 25.41 -6.09
CA GLY A 750 91.12 25.75 -6.62
C GLY A 750 91.47 24.84 -7.80
#